data_0be4cc66ba8c4218e767575f62b63ca0
#
_entry.id   0be4cc66ba8c4218e767575f62b63ca0
#
_cell.length_a   1.000
_cell.length_b   1.000
_cell.length_c   1.000
_cell.angle_alpha   90.00
_cell.angle_beta   90.00
_cell.angle_gamma   90.00
#
_symmetry.space_group_name_H-M   'P 1'
#
loop_
_entity.id
_entity.type
_entity.pdbx_description
1 polymer ?
#
loop_
_entity_poly.entity_id
_entity_poly.type
_entity_poly.pdbx_seq_one_letter_code
_entity_poly.pdbx_strand_id
1 'polypeptide(L)'
;MVRGAASSRRGNGTSNAPPGGASIGMVTDERPTDAAMRRALRRARDGATLNVDEAAVLLAATGDDLTDLTASAARVRDAGLAAAGRDGQITYSRKVFIPLTHLCRDRCHYCTFVTVPGKLAAQGKGMFLEIDEVLEIARAGAALGCKEALFTLGDRPEDRWPQAAEWLDERGYDSTLQYVRAAAIRVLEETGLLPHLNPGVMSWEEISRLKPVAPSMGMMLETTSRRLFEEKGQAHYGSPDKDPAVRLQVLTDAGRLSVPFTTGILVGIGENRRERAESIMAIRQSHKAFGHIQEVIVQNFRAKPDTAMRGVPDADLAEYRAAIAVTRLLLGPAMRVQAPPNLVDAAECADLIAAGIDDWGGVSPLTPDHVNPERPWPNLDTLADITAASGFTLTERLTAQPPYVLAGSPWIDPRVAGHVRALADPATGLARAGALPVGMPWQEPDEEWVSTGRVDLNTEIDGEGRRTETRSDLGSAFGDWETVRGQVAALADADSGAPSRLSSEVAAALRHAEKDPAGCSDDDYLALANADGDDLEALVSLADALRADVVGPDVTYVVNRNINFTNICYTGCRFCAFAQRKGDADAFTLSADEVADRAWEAHVAGATEVCMQGGIDPELPVTGYADLVRTIKERVPSMHVHAFSPMEIVNGASRGGQSVRDWLVALREAGLDTIPGTAAEILDDEVRWVLTKGKLPTATWIEVITTAHQVGLRSSSTMMYGHVDAPRHWVGHLNILRSIQDETGGFTEFVPLPFVHQSSPLYLAGAARPGPTQRDNRAVHALARVMLHGRIDNIQTSWVKLGVEGTRAMLTGGANDLGGTLMEETISRMAGSMHGSEKTVAELHAIADGIGRPARQRTTEYGRVESGKGDPRHAGGAPISLASAHDR
;
A
#
# COMPACT_ATOMS: atom_id res chain seq x y z
N MET A 1 69.14 41.51 27.24
CA MET A 1 70.15 41.49 26.14
C MET A 1 69.32 41.38 24.88
N VAL A 2 69.02 42.41 24.18
CA VAL A 2 69.76 42.95 23.01
C VAL A 2 69.56 41.99 21.81
N ARG A 3 68.97 42.30 20.72
CA ARG A 3 68.71 43.44 19.81
C ARG A 3 67.78 42.81 18.70
N GLY A 4 66.86 43.38 18.05
CA GLY A 4 66.75 44.73 17.40
C GLY A 4 66.72 44.62 15.89
N ALA A 5 65.73 45.28 15.29
CA ALA A 5 65.66 45.97 14.04
C ALA A 5 64.61 45.35 13.07
N ALA A 6 63.54 45.96 12.80
CA ALA A 6 63.13 47.16 12.10
C ALA A 6 62.89 46.93 10.56
N SER A 7 61.62 47.13 10.22
CA SER A 7 61.02 47.88 9.14
C SER A 7 60.98 47.28 7.71
N SER A 8 59.77 47.13 7.14
CA SER A 8 59.25 48.12 6.22
C SER A 8 57.79 47.81 5.81
N ARG A 9 56.90 48.77 5.89
CA ARG A 9 55.53 48.80 5.39
C ARG A 9 55.51 48.75 3.85
N ARG A 10 54.69 47.90 3.27
CA ARG A 10 53.96 48.24 2.05
C ARG A 10 52.56 47.63 2.15
N GLY A 11 51.56 48.50 2.07
CA GLY A 11 50.16 48.16 2.03
C GLY A 11 49.80 47.47 0.69
N ASN A 12 48.95 46.49 0.77
CA ASN A 12 48.15 46.04 -0.36
C ASN A 12 46.74 45.80 0.12
N GLY A 13 45.81 46.41 -0.61
CA GLY A 13 44.39 46.37 -0.32
C GLY A 13 43.86 44.94 -0.48
N THR A 14 43.16 44.46 0.54
CA THR A 14 42.38 43.23 0.47
C THR A 14 41.02 43.58 -0.13
N SER A 15 40.79 43.17 -1.38
CA SER A 15 39.45 43.01 -1.96
C SER A 15 38.75 41.85 -1.22
N ASN A 16 37.66 42.15 -0.51
CA ASN A 16 36.74 41.16 -0.01
C ASN A 16 35.99 40.55 -1.22
N ALA A 17 36.47 39.39 -1.69
CA ALA A 17 35.66 38.49 -2.48
C ALA A 17 34.83 37.59 -1.51
N PRO A 18 33.55 37.34 -1.80
CA PRO A 18 32.74 36.42 -0.98
C PRO A 18 33.31 34.99 -1.08
N PRO A 19 33.11 34.12 -0.06
CA PRO A 19 33.62 32.74 -0.06
C PRO A 19 33.02 31.97 -1.25
N GLY A 20 33.91 31.36 -2.03
CA GLY A 20 33.56 30.59 -3.20
C GLY A 20 32.53 29.50 -2.89
N GLY A 21 31.48 29.49 -3.67
CA GLY A 21 30.51 28.38 -3.65
C GLY A 21 31.25 27.06 -3.90
N ALA A 22 30.94 26.06 -3.06
CA ALA A 22 31.40 24.72 -3.29
C ALA A 22 30.91 24.28 -4.68
N SER A 23 31.83 23.98 -5.60
CA SER A 23 31.48 23.39 -6.87
C SER A 23 30.90 22.01 -6.61
N ILE A 24 29.67 21.79 -7.07
CA ILE A 24 29.09 20.44 -7.14
C ILE A 24 30.07 19.62 -7.98
N GLY A 25 30.69 18.61 -7.36
CA GLY A 25 31.64 17.73 -8.05
C GLY A 25 30.87 16.89 -9.07
N MET A 26 30.94 17.28 -10.36
CA MET A 26 30.44 16.43 -11.43
C MET A 26 31.35 15.19 -11.53
N VAL A 27 30.76 14.01 -11.37
CA VAL A 27 31.45 12.74 -11.66
C VAL A 27 31.66 12.67 -13.16
N THR A 28 32.91 12.64 -13.60
CA THR A 28 33.23 12.47 -15.03
C THR A 28 33.13 11.00 -15.38
N ASP A 29 32.13 10.63 -16.17
CA ASP A 29 32.00 9.29 -16.73
C ASP A 29 33.12 9.02 -17.75
N GLU A 30 33.80 7.89 -17.63
CA GLU A 30 34.73 7.45 -18.67
C GLU A 30 34.00 7.20 -19.99
N ARG A 31 34.62 7.65 -21.10
CA ARG A 31 34.05 7.38 -22.42
C ARG A 31 34.18 5.88 -22.74
N PRO A 32 33.07 5.20 -23.12
CA PRO A 32 33.13 3.78 -23.46
C PRO A 32 33.99 3.56 -24.72
N THR A 33 34.55 2.36 -24.85
CA THR A 33 35.30 1.99 -26.06
C THR A 33 34.36 1.86 -27.26
N ASP A 34 34.86 2.20 -28.47
CA ASP A 34 34.08 2.05 -29.71
C ASP A 34 33.55 0.62 -29.90
N ALA A 35 34.31 -0.38 -29.44
CA ALA A 35 33.86 -1.78 -29.49
C ALA A 35 32.68 -2.07 -28.57
N ALA A 36 32.65 -1.47 -27.38
CA ALA A 36 31.52 -1.59 -26.47
C ALA A 36 30.27 -0.89 -27.03
N MET A 37 30.42 0.32 -27.58
CA MET A 37 29.35 1.07 -28.24
C MET A 37 28.75 0.28 -29.42
N ARG A 38 29.58 -0.18 -30.33
CA ARG A 38 29.09 -1.00 -31.46
C ARG A 38 28.39 -2.29 -31.04
N ARG A 39 28.81 -2.94 -29.96
CA ARG A 39 28.11 -4.13 -29.43
C ARG A 39 26.77 -3.76 -28.86
N ALA A 40 26.68 -2.70 -28.07
CA ALA A 40 25.44 -2.26 -27.43
C ALA A 40 24.42 -1.80 -28.49
N LEU A 41 24.84 -0.99 -29.49
CA LEU A 41 23.99 -0.57 -30.62
C LEU A 41 23.45 -1.75 -31.42
N ARG A 42 24.29 -2.76 -31.68
CA ARG A 42 23.84 -3.99 -32.39
C ARG A 42 22.78 -4.70 -31.60
N ARG A 43 22.99 -4.93 -30.30
CA ARG A 43 21.99 -5.59 -29.43
C ARG A 43 20.69 -4.81 -29.37
N ALA A 44 20.75 -3.46 -29.26
CA ALA A 44 19.58 -2.60 -29.29
C ALA A 44 18.82 -2.72 -30.63
N ARG A 45 19.53 -2.73 -31.75
CA ARG A 45 18.98 -2.91 -33.12
C ARG A 45 18.28 -4.27 -33.28
N ASP A 46 18.91 -5.32 -32.72
CA ASP A 46 18.43 -6.70 -32.82
C ASP A 46 17.27 -6.98 -31.81
N GLY A 47 16.81 -5.98 -31.03
CA GLY A 47 15.74 -6.10 -30.06
C GLY A 47 16.12 -6.95 -28.83
N ALA A 48 17.41 -7.16 -28.58
CA ALA A 48 17.87 -7.92 -27.43
C ALA A 48 17.68 -7.13 -26.14
N THR A 49 17.34 -7.82 -25.05
CA THR A 49 17.24 -7.21 -23.72
C THR A 49 18.61 -6.65 -23.31
N LEU A 50 18.65 -5.35 -23.04
CA LEU A 50 19.83 -4.63 -22.57
C LEU A 50 19.94 -4.73 -21.05
N ASN A 51 21.17 -4.84 -20.55
CA ASN A 51 21.48 -4.73 -19.13
C ASN A 51 21.93 -3.30 -18.77
N VAL A 52 22.19 -3.05 -17.47
CA VAL A 52 22.60 -1.72 -16.96
C VAL A 52 23.90 -1.23 -17.61
N ASP A 53 24.90 -2.11 -17.79
CA ASP A 53 26.19 -1.73 -18.38
C ASP A 53 26.05 -1.34 -19.86
N GLU A 54 25.24 -2.08 -20.62
CA GLU A 54 24.95 -1.78 -22.03
C GLU A 54 24.14 -0.48 -22.15
N ALA A 55 23.19 -0.25 -21.25
CA ALA A 55 22.42 1.00 -21.20
C ALA A 55 23.32 2.20 -20.87
N ALA A 56 24.23 2.06 -19.89
CA ALA A 56 25.20 3.10 -19.54
C ALA A 56 26.14 3.43 -20.70
N VAL A 57 26.54 2.42 -21.50
CA VAL A 57 27.34 2.62 -22.75
C VAL A 57 26.54 3.41 -23.78
N LEU A 58 25.26 3.05 -24.01
CA LEU A 58 24.40 3.74 -25.00
C LEU A 58 24.07 5.19 -24.57
N LEU A 59 23.97 5.49 -23.29
CA LEU A 59 23.82 6.85 -22.77
C LEU A 59 25.00 7.78 -23.10
N ALA A 60 26.14 7.21 -23.54
CA ALA A 60 27.32 7.97 -24.01
C ALA A 60 27.32 8.23 -25.51
N ALA A 61 26.27 7.81 -26.25
CA ALA A 61 26.22 7.93 -27.69
C ALA A 61 26.20 9.41 -28.15
N THR A 62 27.03 9.72 -29.17
CA THR A 62 27.12 11.04 -29.81
C THR A 62 27.31 10.89 -31.32
N GLY A 63 27.05 11.93 -32.11
CA GLY A 63 27.24 11.89 -33.57
C GLY A 63 26.46 10.75 -34.22
N ASP A 64 27.15 9.95 -35.04
CA ASP A 64 26.56 8.83 -35.80
C ASP A 64 26.01 7.74 -34.87
N ASP A 65 26.67 7.47 -33.74
CA ASP A 65 26.22 6.50 -32.75
C ASP A 65 24.86 6.93 -32.11
N LEU A 66 24.68 8.24 -31.88
CA LEU A 66 23.42 8.77 -31.38
C LEU A 66 22.31 8.67 -32.45
N THR A 67 22.63 8.92 -33.70
CA THR A 67 21.71 8.77 -34.82
C THR A 67 21.23 7.33 -34.95
N ASP A 68 22.13 6.35 -34.87
CA ASP A 68 21.80 4.92 -34.88
C ASP A 68 20.95 4.50 -33.66
N LEU A 69 21.24 5.04 -32.47
CA LEU A 69 20.54 4.80 -31.25
C LEU A 69 19.08 5.32 -31.30
N THR A 70 18.91 6.58 -31.70
CA THR A 70 17.58 7.21 -31.81
C THR A 70 16.74 6.55 -32.91
N ALA A 71 17.32 6.18 -34.04
CA ALA A 71 16.63 5.42 -35.08
C ALA A 71 16.14 4.04 -34.58
N SER A 72 16.92 3.40 -33.70
CA SER A 72 16.49 2.13 -33.09
C SER A 72 15.34 2.32 -32.12
N ALA A 73 15.38 3.38 -31.31
CA ALA A 73 14.31 3.74 -30.39
C ALA A 73 13.01 4.15 -31.14
N ALA A 74 13.14 4.93 -32.21
CA ALA A 74 11.99 5.30 -33.06
C ALA A 74 11.27 4.06 -33.64
N ARG A 75 12.03 3.05 -34.12
CA ARG A 75 11.42 1.79 -34.59
C ARG A 75 10.64 1.05 -33.49
N VAL A 76 11.17 1.04 -32.26
CA VAL A 76 10.48 0.41 -31.12
C VAL A 76 9.18 1.16 -30.79
N ARG A 77 9.20 2.51 -30.78
CA ARG A 77 8.01 3.34 -30.65
C ARG A 77 6.99 3.03 -31.72
N ASP A 78 7.39 3.05 -33.01
CA ASP A 78 6.48 2.86 -34.14
C ASP A 78 5.82 1.48 -34.10
N ALA A 79 6.57 0.44 -33.77
CA ALA A 79 6.05 -0.90 -33.57
C ALA A 79 5.01 -0.93 -32.43
N GLY A 80 5.26 -0.19 -31.35
CA GLY A 80 4.33 -0.07 -30.23
C GLY A 80 3.05 0.68 -30.58
N LEU A 81 3.15 1.76 -31.35
CA LEU A 81 1.99 2.51 -31.81
C LEU A 81 1.12 1.67 -32.76
N ALA A 82 1.74 0.97 -33.71
CA ALA A 82 1.06 0.07 -34.63
C ALA A 82 0.35 -1.07 -33.89
N ALA A 83 1.03 -1.72 -32.93
CA ALA A 83 0.42 -2.77 -32.10
C ALA A 83 -0.77 -2.27 -31.27
N ALA A 84 -0.77 -1.00 -30.91
CA ALA A 84 -1.88 -0.36 -30.17
C ALA A 84 -2.97 0.22 -31.08
N GLY A 85 -2.91 0.05 -32.41
CA GLY A 85 -3.85 0.66 -33.38
C GLY A 85 -3.76 2.19 -33.43
N ARG A 86 -2.59 2.77 -33.08
CA ARG A 86 -2.36 4.22 -32.97
C ARG A 86 -1.24 4.68 -33.90
N ASP A 87 -1.12 4.04 -35.04
CA ASP A 87 -0.09 4.32 -36.03
C ASP A 87 -0.07 5.83 -36.39
N GLY A 88 1.12 6.43 -36.38
CA GLY A 88 1.27 7.84 -36.68
C GLY A 88 0.65 8.84 -35.67
N GLN A 89 0.37 8.45 -34.44
CA GLN A 89 -0.20 9.33 -33.43
C GLN A 89 0.81 9.59 -32.29
N ILE A 90 0.95 10.87 -31.90
CA ILE A 90 1.59 11.31 -30.68
C ILE A 90 0.55 11.99 -29.80
N THR A 91 0.51 11.63 -28.51
CA THR A 91 -0.52 12.11 -27.62
C THR A 91 -0.07 13.31 -26.77
N TYR A 92 -1.07 14.03 -26.25
CA TYR A 92 -0.93 15.07 -25.22
C TYR A 92 -2.20 15.10 -24.34
N SER A 93 -2.08 15.64 -23.12
CA SER A 93 -3.23 15.95 -22.28
C SER A 93 -3.44 17.45 -22.15
N ARG A 94 -4.66 17.91 -22.44
CA ARG A 94 -5.05 19.33 -22.23
C ARG A 94 -5.51 19.51 -20.78
N LYS A 95 -4.76 20.29 -20.01
CA LYS A 95 -4.96 20.39 -18.56
C LYS A 95 -4.81 21.81 -18.00
N VAL A 96 -5.26 21.96 -16.77
CA VAL A 96 -4.87 23.09 -15.92
C VAL A 96 -3.99 22.58 -14.77
N PHE A 97 -3.03 23.40 -14.38
CA PHE A 97 -2.17 23.14 -13.22
C PHE A 97 -2.72 23.90 -12.03
N ILE A 98 -2.96 23.21 -10.92
CA ILE A 98 -3.45 23.76 -9.66
C ILE A 98 -2.31 23.70 -8.63
N PRO A 99 -1.62 24.81 -8.38
CA PRO A 99 -0.51 24.87 -7.41
C PRO A 99 -1.06 25.02 -6.00
N LEU A 100 -1.60 23.93 -5.44
CA LEU A 100 -2.38 23.94 -4.20
C LEU A 100 -1.62 24.58 -3.03
N THR A 101 -0.31 24.30 -2.91
CA THR A 101 0.59 24.99 -1.98
C THR A 101 2.00 25.04 -2.56
N HIS A 102 2.68 26.19 -2.31
CA HIS A 102 4.11 26.35 -2.60
C HIS A 102 5.01 26.03 -1.39
N LEU A 103 4.43 25.57 -0.27
CA LEU A 103 5.20 25.11 0.88
C LEU A 103 5.59 23.65 0.65
N CYS A 104 6.76 23.25 1.14
CA CYS A 104 7.27 21.88 1.03
C CYS A 104 8.22 21.61 2.19
N ARG A 105 8.27 20.37 2.66
CA ARG A 105 9.29 19.98 3.64
C ARG A 105 10.67 19.72 3.00
N ASP A 106 10.73 19.40 1.71
CA ASP A 106 11.97 19.18 0.95
C ASP A 106 12.74 20.47 0.63
N ARG A 107 14.02 20.31 0.30
CA ARG A 107 14.95 21.38 -0.10
C ARG A 107 15.75 21.01 -1.35
N CYS A 108 15.09 20.54 -2.39
CA CYS A 108 15.75 20.17 -3.65
C CYS A 108 16.53 21.37 -4.21
N HIS A 109 17.82 21.19 -4.50
CA HIS A 109 18.73 22.27 -4.86
C HIS A 109 18.43 22.92 -6.21
N TYR A 110 17.59 22.34 -7.04
CA TYR A 110 17.15 22.82 -8.37
C TYR A 110 15.73 23.42 -8.36
N CYS A 111 14.98 23.31 -7.26
CA CYS A 111 13.56 23.66 -7.24
C CYS A 111 13.34 25.14 -6.98
N THR A 112 12.53 25.79 -7.83
CA THR A 112 12.05 27.17 -7.67
C THR A 112 10.57 27.25 -7.30
N PHE A 113 9.86 26.13 -7.33
CA PHE A 113 8.45 26.06 -6.98
C PHE A 113 8.20 26.38 -5.49
N VAL A 114 9.13 25.97 -4.64
CA VAL A 114 9.00 26.04 -3.18
C VAL A 114 9.32 27.43 -2.65
N THR A 115 8.49 27.91 -1.72
CA THR A 115 8.68 29.16 -0.98
C THR A 115 8.59 28.93 0.53
N VAL A 116 8.61 30.00 1.32
CA VAL A 116 8.53 29.94 2.79
C VAL A 116 7.34 30.78 3.30
N PRO A 117 6.73 30.41 4.46
CA PRO A 117 5.55 31.11 5.00
C PRO A 117 5.67 32.61 5.06
N GLY A 118 6.81 33.13 5.54
CA GLY A 118 7.04 34.58 5.63
C GLY A 118 7.02 35.32 4.29
N LYS A 119 7.45 34.66 3.20
CA LYS A 119 7.40 35.24 1.84
C LYS A 119 5.96 35.22 1.29
N LEU A 120 5.19 34.20 1.57
CA LEU A 120 3.76 34.12 1.21
C LEU A 120 2.98 35.23 1.93
N ALA A 121 3.15 35.36 3.24
CA ALA A 121 2.52 36.41 4.04
C ALA A 121 2.87 37.84 3.53
N ALA A 122 4.15 38.09 3.17
CA ALA A 122 4.58 39.38 2.61
C ALA A 122 3.94 39.67 1.24
N GLN A 123 3.51 38.64 0.50
CA GLN A 123 2.79 38.76 -0.77
C GLN A 123 1.26 38.78 -0.60
N GLY A 124 0.75 38.67 0.63
CA GLY A 124 -0.68 38.58 0.91
C GLY A 124 -1.31 37.24 0.43
N LYS A 125 -0.51 36.20 0.31
CA LYS A 125 -0.96 34.87 -0.13
C LYS A 125 -1.17 33.92 1.06
N GLY A 126 -2.16 33.04 0.95
CA GLY A 126 -2.41 31.96 1.90
C GLY A 126 -1.31 30.90 1.88
N MET A 127 -1.30 30.02 2.90
CA MET A 127 -0.41 28.86 2.94
C MET A 127 -0.78 27.83 1.88
N PHE A 128 -2.08 27.71 1.61
CA PHE A 128 -2.67 26.91 0.54
C PHE A 128 -3.63 27.78 -0.27
N LEU A 129 -3.98 27.37 -1.49
CA LEU A 129 -5.14 27.92 -2.19
C LEU A 129 -6.41 27.52 -1.45
N GLU A 130 -7.34 28.45 -1.28
CA GLU A 130 -8.69 28.14 -0.78
C GLU A 130 -9.48 27.36 -1.85
N ILE A 131 -10.49 26.60 -1.43
CA ILE A 131 -11.32 25.80 -2.37
C ILE A 131 -11.91 26.67 -3.49
N ASP A 132 -12.35 27.88 -3.19
CA ASP A 132 -12.92 28.78 -4.19
C ASP A 132 -11.89 29.20 -5.24
N GLU A 133 -10.63 29.43 -4.85
CA GLU A 133 -9.52 29.73 -5.77
C GLU A 133 -9.18 28.51 -6.66
N VAL A 134 -9.19 27.29 -6.08
CA VAL A 134 -9.06 26.04 -6.84
C VAL A 134 -10.15 25.91 -7.88
N LEU A 135 -11.41 26.17 -7.50
CA LEU A 135 -12.56 26.07 -8.40
C LEU A 135 -12.55 27.16 -9.46
N GLU A 136 -12.06 28.36 -9.19
CA GLU A 136 -11.90 29.42 -10.20
C GLU A 136 -10.97 28.96 -11.33
N ILE A 137 -9.79 28.39 -10.98
CA ILE A 137 -8.83 27.85 -11.94
C ILE A 137 -9.47 26.68 -12.72
N ALA A 138 -10.15 25.76 -12.03
CA ALA A 138 -10.76 24.60 -12.64
C ALA A 138 -11.89 24.97 -13.62
N ARG A 139 -12.79 25.89 -13.25
CA ARG A 139 -13.88 26.39 -14.11
C ARG A 139 -13.33 27.12 -15.35
N ALA A 140 -12.29 27.95 -15.19
CA ALA A 140 -11.64 28.61 -16.31
C ALA A 140 -11.01 27.59 -17.29
N GLY A 141 -10.37 26.52 -16.76
CA GLY A 141 -9.81 25.45 -17.57
C GLY A 141 -10.89 24.64 -18.29
N ALA A 142 -11.98 24.29 -17.62
CA ALA A 142 -13.11 23.59 -18.24
C ALA A 142 -13.73 24.40 -19.39
N ALA A 143 -13.87 25.71 -19.23
CA ALA A 143 -14.35 26.62 -20.27
C ALA A 143 -13.43 26.65 -21.50
N LEU A 144 -12.13 26.40 -21.34
CA LEU A 144 -11.14 26.27 -22.42
C LEU A 144 -11.03 24.86 -22.98
N GLY A 145 -11.91 23.94 -22.56
CA GLY A 145 -11.95 22.56 -23.03
C GLY A 145 -10.88 21.66 -22.45
N CYS A 146 -10.22 22.05 -21.35
CA CYS A 146 -9.38 21.13 -20.59
C CYS A 146 -10.20 19.97 -20.05
N LYS A 147 -9.58 18.80 -19.92
CA LYS A 147 -10.22 17.60 -19.37
C LYS A 147 -9.56 17.09 -18.10
N GLU A 148 -8.43 17.67 -17.74
CA GLU A 148 -7.64 17.29 -16.60
C GLU A 148 -7.33 18.47 -15.69
N ALA A 149 -7.40 18.27 -14.38
CA ALA A 149 -6.88 19.16 -13.35
C ALA A 149 -5.70 18.50 -12.67
N LEU A 150 -4.48 18.97 -12.93
CA LEU A 150 -3.27 18.46 -12.31
C LEU A 150 -2.99 19.24 -11.02
N PHE A 151 -3.08 18.53 -9.90
CA PHE A 151 -2.71 19.08 -8.58
C PHE A 151 -1.20 18.97 -8.41
N THR A 152 -0.55 20.12 -8.42
CA THR A 152 0.89 20.25 -8.18
C THR A 152 1.11 20.97 -6.86
N LEU A 153 1.91 20.40 -5.97
CA LEU A 153 2.11 20.95 -4.64
C LEU A 153 3.46 20.53 -4.06
N GLY A 154 3.87 21.20 -2.97
CA GLY A 154 5.01 20.75 -2.18
C GLY A 154 4.62 19.59 -1.28
N ASP A 155 5.60 18.76 -0.94
CA ASP A 155 5.43 17.56 -0.14
C ASP A 155 5.28 17.93 1.35
N ARG A 156 4.24 17.42 2.00
CA ARG A 156 3.95 17.49 3.46
C ARG A 156 4.45 18.75 4.16
N PRO A 157 3.99 19.95 3.77
CA PRO A 157 4.46 21.19 4.38
C PRO A 157 4.17 21.26 5.88
N GLU A 158 3.09 20.61 6.37
CA GLU A 158 2.71 20.52 7.77
C GLU A 158 3.80 19.93 8.67
N ASP A 159 4.60 18.99 8.16
CA ASP A 159 5.70 18.36 8.91
C ASP A 159 6.88 19.31 9.16
N ARG A 160 6.93 20.43 8.48
CA ARG A 160 8.01 21.39 8.58
C ARG A 160 7.58 22.77 9.04
N TRP A 161 6.38 23.18 8.65
CA TRP A 161 5.87 24.52 8.84
C TRP A 161 4.65 24.53 9.76
N PRO A 162 4.78 24.92 11.05
CA PRO A 162 3.62 25.02 11.96
C PRO A 162 2.46 25.82 11.38
N GLN A 163 2.74 26.86 10.59
CA GLN A 163 1.70 27.68 9.95
C GLN A 163 0.87 26.88 8.91
N ALA A 164 1.47 25.86 8.28
CA ALA A 164 0.73 24.98 7.38
C ALA A 164 -0.15 24.01 8.17
N ALA A 165 0.34 23.46 9.27
CA ALA A 165 -0.44 22.63 10.18
C ALA A 165 -1.61 23.41 10.78
N GLU A 166 -1.37 24.61 11.33
CA GLU A 166 -2.41 25.50 11.86
C GLU A 166 -3.49 25.82 10.82
N TRP A 167 -3.08 26.11 9.57
CA TRP A 167 -4.02 26.40 8.48
C TRP A 167 -4.95 25.22 8.17
N LEU A 168 -4.40 24.00 8.18
CA LEU A 168 -5.17 22.75 7.98
C LEU A 168 -6.13 22.50 9.14
N ASP A 169 -5.64 22.57 10.38
CA ASP A 169 -6.41 22.38 11.61
C ASP A 169 -7.62 23.34 11.70
N GLU A 170 -7.41 24.64 11.42
CA GLU A 170 -8.49 25.64 11.41
C GLU A 170 -9.62 25.29 10.44
N ARG A 171 -9.36 24.46 9.43
CA ARG A 171 -10.32 24.05 8.40
C ARG A 171 -10.79 22.61 8.56
N GLY A 172 -10.34 21.91 9.62
CA GLY A 172 -10.72 20.55 9.95
C GLY A 172 -10.06 19.48 9.08
N TYR A 173 -8.84 19.75 8.59
CA TYR A 173 -8.04 18.78 7.83
C TYR A 173 -6.83 18.32 8.64
N ASP A 174 -6.64 17.01 8.75
CA ASP A 174 -5.50 16.40 9.46
C ASP A 174 -4.19 16.47 8.66
N SER A 175 -4.27 16.63 7.34
CA SER A 175 -3.10 16.63 6.47
C SER A 175 -3.33 17.34 5.13
N THR A 176 -2.23 17.72 4.47
CA THR A 176 -2.27 18.22 3.09
C THR A 176 -2.96 17.25 2.14
N LEU A 177 -2.77 15.93 2.30
CA LEU A 177 -3.37 14.93 1.41
C LEU A 177 -4.89 14.82 1.60
N GLN A 178 -5.38 15.00 2.82
CA GLN A 178 -6.83 15.10 3.06
C GLN A 178 -7.42 16.33 2.37
N TYR A 179 -6.72 17.45 2.43
CA TYR A 179 -7.13 18.67 1.73
C TYR A 179 -7.08 18.52 0.20
N VAL A 180 -6.05 17.87 -0.35
CA VAL A 180 -5.98 17.50 -1.79
C VAL A 180 -7.21 16.69 -2.20
N ARG A 181 -7.59 15.71 -1.39
CA ARG A 181 -8.78 14.88 -1.65
C ARG A 181 -10.06 15.69 -1.66
N ALA A 182 -10.27 16.55 -0.67
CA ALA A 182 -11.43 17.44 -0.61
C ALA A 182 -11.52 18.37 -1.82
N ALA A 183 -10.40 18.96 -2.22
CA ALA A 183 -10.31 19.82 -3.40
C ALA A 183 -10.59 19.05 -4.70
N ALA A 184 -10.08 17.81 -4.83
CA ALA A 184 -10.34 16.96 -5.99
C ALA A 184 -11.82 16.57 -6.12
N ILE A 185 -12.51 16.25 -5.02
CA ILE A 185 -13.96 16.00 -5.01
C ILE A 185 -14.71 17.22 -5.53
N ARG A 186 -14.41 18.42 -5.01
CA ARG A 186 -15.08 19.63 -5.44
C ARG A 186 -14.84 19.94 -6.92
N VAL A 187 -13.64 19.68 -7.44
CA VAL A 187 -13.34 19.82 -8.87
C VAL A 187 -14.16 18.86 -9.73
N LEU A 188 -14.27 17.59 -9.32
CA LEU A 188 -15.12 16.59 -10.00
C LEU A 188 -16.58 17.01 -10.03
N GLU A 189 -17.11 17.41 -8.87
CA GLU A 189 -18.53 17.76 -8.74
C GLU A 189 -18.93 19.02 -9.51
N GLU A 190 -18.08 20.04 -9.50
CA GLU A 190 -18.46 21.33 -10.07
C GLU A 190 -18.03 21.51 -11.53
N THR A 191 -16.96 20.84 -11.96
CA THR A 191 -16.41 21.05 -13.30
C THR A 191 -16.38 19.81 -14.17
N GLY A 192 -16.29 18.62 -13.57
CA GLY A 192 -16.09 17.35 -14.26
C GLY A 192 -14.67 17.17 -14.83
N LEU A 193 -13.73 18.07 -14.51
CA LEU A 193 -12.31 17.86 -14.82
C LEU A 193 -11.81 16.64 -14.04
N LEU A 194 -11.01 15.80 -14.70
CA LEU A 194 -10.41 14.61 -14.10
C LEU A 194 -9.18 15.00 -13.28
N PRO A 195 -9.15 14.77 -11.96
CA PRO A 195 -7.95 15.05 -11.16
C PRO A 195 -6.80 14.13 -11.53
N HIS A 196 -5.60 14.70 -11.69
CA HIS A 196 -4.34 13.99 -11.63
C HIS A 196 -3.60 14.48 -10.39
N LEU A 197 -3.31 13.58 -9.44
CA LEU A 197 -2.73 13.97 -8.18
C LEU A 197 -1.23 13.69 -8.18
N ASN A 198 -0.44 14.74 -7.95
CA ASN A 198 1.02 14.67 -7.86
C ASN A 198 1.50 15.34 -6.56
N PRO A 199 1.13 14.78 -5.39
CA PRO A 199 1.39 15.40 -4.10
C PRO A 199 2.74 15.01 -3.47
N GLY A 200 3.60 14.31 -4.20
CA GLY A 200 4.85 13.78 -3.71
C GLY A 200 4.74 12.37 -3.13
N VAL A 201 5.36 12.14 -2.00
CA VAL A 201 5.42 10.81 -1.36
C VAL A 201 4.11 10.50 -0.64
N MET A 202 3.60 9.29 -0.86
CA MET A 202 2.33 8.81 -0.30
C MET A 202 2.51 7.41 0.28
N SER A 203 1.82 7.12 1.39
CA SER A 203 1.66 5.76 1.90
C SER A 203 0.66 4.96 1.08
N TRP A 204 0.63 3.65 1.29
CA TRP A 204 -0.38 2.77 0.68
C TRP A 204 -1.81 3.22 1.02
N GLU A 205 -2.07 3.55 2.28
CA GLU A 205 -3.36 4.03 2.77
C GLU A 205 -3.77 5.33 2.09
N GLU A 206 -2.84 6.26 1.96
CA GLU A 206 -3.08 7.56 1.33
C GLU A 206 -3.39 7.40 -0.16
N ILE A 207 -2.62 6.57 -0.89
CA ILE A 207 -2.92 6.24 -2.29
C ILE A 207 -4.30 5.59 -2.40
N SER A 208 -4.63 4.67 -1.49
CA SER A 208 -5.93 3.99 -1.45
C SER A 208 -7.09 4.98 -1.26
N ARG A 209 -6.92 5.98 -0.39
CA ARG A 209 -7.92 7.04 -0.13
C ARG A 209 -8.05 8.04 -1.28
N LEU A 210 -6.98 8.26 -2.02
CA LEU A 210 -6.97 9.19 -3.17
C LEU A 210 -7.46 8.53 -4.47
N LYS A 211 -7.31 7.22 -4.63
CA LYS A 211 -7.74 6.49 -5.84
C LYS A 211 -9.19 6.74 -6.23
N PRO A 212 -10.18 6.79 -5.30
CA PRO A 212 -11.58 7.05 -5.66
C PRO A 212 -11.86 8.40 -6.30
N VAL A 213 -10.97 9.39 -6.11
CA VAL A 213 -11.15 10.75 -6.60
C VAL A 213 -10.24 11.09 -7.79
N ALA A 214 -9.32 10.19 -8.16
CA ALA A 214 -8.36 10.46 -9.23
C ALA A 214 -8.15 9.24 -10.12
N PRO A 215 -8.43 9.31 -11.44
CA PRO A 215 -8.19 8.20 -12.35
C PRO A 215 -6.72 7.94 -12.62
N SER A 216 -5.82 8.83 -12.23
CA SER A 216 -4.37 8.63 -12.28
C SER A 216 -3.66 9.49 -11.24
N MET A 217 -2.47 9.04 -10.86
CA MET A 217 -1.58 9.78 -9.94
C MET A 217 -0.16 9.76 -10.48
N GLY A 218 0.71 10.57 -9.88
CA GLY A 218 2.10 10.61 -10.29
C GLY A 218 3.05 11.05 -9.19
N MET A 219 4.29 10.63 -9.35
CA MET A 219 5.45 11.11 -8.59
C MET A 219 6.71 10.79 -9.39
N MET A 220 7.52 11.80 -9.68
CA MET A 220 8.79 11.60 -10.38
C MET A 220 9.77 10.84 -9.50
N LEU A 221 10.26 9.67 -9.93
CA LEU A 221 11.37 8.98 -9.25
C LEU A 221 12.64 9.84 -9.27
N GLU A 222 12.86 10.53 -10.37
CA GLU A 222 14.00 11.38 -10.70
C GLU A 222 15.32 10.61 -10.81
N THR A 223 15.76 9.93 -9.75
CA THR A 223 16.97 9.10 -9.74
C THR A 223 16.94 8.09 -8.59
N THR A 224 17.66 6.99 -8.77
CA THR A 224 17.96 6.02 -7.70
C THR A 224 19.34 6.23 -7.07
N SER A 225 20.03 7.33 -7.40
CA SER A 225 21.36 7.63 -6.87
C SER A 225 21.29 8.02 -5.39
N ARG A 226 21.75 7.12 -4.51
CA ARG A 226 21.91 7.43 -3.09
C ARG A 226 22.94 8.53 -2.86
N ARG A 227 23.94 8.64 -3.70
CA ARG A 227 24.97 9.68 -3.65
C ARG A 227 24.36 11.08 -3.74
N LEU A 228 23.41 11.28 -4.66
CA LEU A 228 22.73 12.57 -4.81
C LEU A 228 21.86 12.93 -3.61
N PHE A 229 21.43 11.95 -2.84
CA PHE A 229 20.64 12.11 -1.63
C PHE A 229 21.50 12.30 -0.37
N GLU A 230 22.59 11.52 -0.21
CA GLU A 230 23.38 11.44 1.03
C GLU A 230 24.50 12.47 1.10
N GLU A 231 25.13 12.82 -0.04
CA GLU A 231 26.31 13.67 -0.04
C GLU A 231 25.95 15.16 0.03
N LYS A 232 26.63 15.87 0.95
CA LYS A 232 26.44 17.31 1.12
C LYS A 232 26.75 18.08 -0.18
N GLY A 233 25.80 18.94 -0.56
CA GLY A 233 25.93 19.78 -1.76
C GLY A 233 25.35 19.14 -3.02
N GLN A 234 24.90 17.88 -2.99
CA GLN A 234 24.25 17.22 -4.10
C GLN A 234 22.76 17.63 -4.22
N ALA A 235 22.15 17.31 -5.36
CA ALA A 235 20.83 17.81 -5.76
C ALA A 235 19.70 17.55 -4.75
N HIS A 236 19.72 16.42 -4.07
CA HIS A 236 18.68 15.97 -3.14
C HIS A 236 19.08 16.06 -1.66
N TYR A 237 20.28 16.53 -1.36
CA TYR A 237 20.75 16.64 0.02
C TYR A 237 19.83 17.54 0.86
N GLY A 238 19.35 17.02 1.97
CA GLY A 238 18.41 17.72 2.86
C GLY A 238 16.94 17.67 2.43
N SER A 239 16.59 16.72 1.55
CA SER A 239 15.22 16.48 1.04
C SER A 239 14.79 15.06 1.40
N PRO A 240 14.12 14.84 2.56
CA PRO A 240 13.81 13.50 3.08
C PRO A 240 12.98 12.65 2.10
N ASP A 241 12.08 13.28 1.34
CA ASP A 241 11.22 12.59 0.39
C ASP A 241 11.90 12.27 -0.95
N LYS A 242 13.18 12.63 -1.08
CA LYS A 242 14.03 12.26 -2.22
C LYS A 242 14.88 11.02 -1.97
N ASP A 243 14.71 10.33 -0.83
CA ASP A 243 15.31 9.02 -0.61
C ASP A 243 14.81 8.04 -1.70
N PRO A 244 15.71 7.45 -2.50
CA PRO A 244 15.31 6.53 -3.56
C PRO A 244 14.48 5.34 -3.06
N ALA A 245 14.77 4.84 -1.85
CA ALA A 245 14.03 3.71 -1.28
C ALA A 245 12.58 4.08 -1.00
N VAL A 246 12.34 5.27 -0.45
CA VAL A 246 10.99 5.80 -0.18
C VAL A 246 10.21 5.97 -1.49
N ARG A 247 10.83 6.56 -2.51
CA ARG A 247 10.17 6.80 -3.81
C ARG A 247 9.86 5.49 -4.56
N LEU A 248 10.76 4.51 -4.52
CA LEU A 248 10.53 3.18 -5.08
C LEU A 248 9.38 2.45 -4.36
N GLN A 249 9.24 2.68 -3.06
CA GLN A 249 8.13 2.11 -2.31
C GLN A 249 6.78 2.71 -2.74
N VAL A 250 6.71 4.02 -2.99
CA VAL A 250 5.49 4.66 -3.56
C VAL A 250 5.11 4.03 -4.89
N LEU A 251 6.09 3.80 -5.80
CA LEU A 251 5.81 3.09 -7.06
C LEU A 251 5.26 1.69 -6.83
N THR A 252 5.81 0.97 -5.86
CA THR A 252 5.35 -0.37 -5.49
C THR A 252 3.92 -0.34 -4.97
N ASP A 253 3.60 0.58 -4.07
CA ASP A 253 2.27 0.69 -3.45
C ASP A 253 1.20 1.13 -4.47
N ALA A 254 1.53 2.05 -5.37
CA ALA A 254 0.66 2.42 -6.49
C ALA A 254 0.36 1.22 -7.41
N GLY A 255 1.37 0.39 -7.67
CA GLY A 255 1.22 -0.84 -8.44
C GLY A 255 0.29 -1.85 -7.78
N ARG A 256 0.45 -2.08 -6.49
CA ARG A 256 -0.40 -2.97 -5.68
C ARG A 256 -1.86 -2.54 -5.66
N LEU A 257 -2.07 -1.23 -5.64
CA LEU A 257 -3.42 -0.64 -5.68
C LEU A 257 -3.99 -0.52 -7.09
N SER A 258 -3.24 -0.97 -8.13
CA SER A 258 -3.67 -0.83 -9.52
C SER A 258 -4.04 0.62 -9.86
N VAL A 259 -3.17 1.57 -9.53
CA VAL A 259 -3.33 2.98 -9.90
C VAL A 259 -2.52 3.25 -11.15
N PRO A 260 -3.13 3.78 -12.25
CA PRO A 260 -2.36 4.27 -13.39
C PRO A 260 -1.42 5.38 -12.93
N PHE A 261 -0.11 5.11 -12.92
CA PHE A 261 0.87 5.95 -12.25
C PHE A 261 1.89 6.55 -13.21
N THR A 262 2.06 7.87 -13.15
CA THR A 262 3.07 8.60 -13.91
C THR A 262 4.34 8.73 -13.07
N THR A 263 5.50 8.39 -13.64
CA THR A 263 6.80 8.60 -13.02
C THR A 263 7.83 9.03 -14.06
N GLY A 264 9.10 9.17 -13.68
CA GLY A 264 10.13 9.55 -14.62
C GLY A 264 11.49 9.81 -14.01
N ILE A 265 12.42 10.23 -14.86
CA ILE A 265 13.79 10.58 -14.48
C ILE A 265 14.08 12.05 -14.79
N LEU A 266 14.98 12.65 -14.02
CA LEU A 266 15.47 14.02 -14.25
C LEU A 266 16.94 13.94 -14.69
N VAL A 267 17.21 14.37 -15.93
CA VAL A 267 18.49 14.26 -16.59
C VAL A 267 19.33 15.52 -16.34
N GLY A 268 20.54 15.34 -15.83
CA GLY A 268 21.50 16.44 -15.67
C GLY A 268 21.54 17.07 -14.28
N ILE A 269 21.04 16.40 -13.25
CA ILE A 269 21.10 16.88 -11.84
C ILE A 269 22.38 16.43 -11.11
N GLY A 270 23.33 15.81 -11.83
CA GLY A 270 24.59 15.33 -11.28
C GLY A 270 24.72 13.82 -11.18
N GLU A 271 23.73 13.08 -11.63
CA GLU A 271 23.77 11.62 -11.79
C GLU A 271 24.74 11.23 -12.93
N ASN A 272 25.44 10.12 -12.78
CA ASN A 272 26.23 9.52 -13.84
C ASN A 272 25.39 8.59 -14.72
N ARG A 273 25.95 8.13 -15.86
CA ARG A 273 25.23 7.29 -16.82
C ARG A 273 24.77 5.97 -16.25
N ARG A 274 25.54 5.37 -15.32
CA ARG A 274 25.15 4.14 -14.65
C ARG A 274 23.96 4.37 -13.71
N GLU A 275 24.01 5.41 -12.88
CA GLU A 275 22.91 5.79 -11.98
C GLU A 275 21.62 6.09 -12.76
N ARG A 276 21.74 6.71 -13.94
CA ARG A 276 20.59 6.94 -14.84
C ARG A 276 20.04 5.64 -15.41
N ALA A 277 20.91 4.73 -15.88
CA ALA A 277 20.48 3.41 -16.36
C ALA A 277 19.81 2.59 -15.27
N GLU A 278 20.34 2.58 -14.06
CA GLU A 278 19.75 1.93 -12.87
C GLU A 278 18.36 2.50 -12.54
N SER A 279 18.18 3.81 -12.64
CA SER A 279 16.88 4.48 -12.40
C SER A 279 15.82 4.02 -13.43
N ILE A 280 16.17 3.95 -14.71
CA ILE A 280 15.25 3.45 -15.75
C ILE A 280 14.93 1.97 -15.52
N MET A 281 15.92 1.17 -15.13
CA MET A 281 15.73 -0.26 -14.84
C MET A 281 14.83 -0.48 -13.62
N ALA A 282 14.93 0.36 -12.59
CA ALA A 282 14.06 0.30 -11.42
C ALA A 282 12.58 0.58 -11.80
N ILE A 283 12.34 1.58 -12.65
CA ILE A 283 11.00 1.85 -13.21
C ILE A 283 10.50 0.63 -14.02
N ARG A 284 11.37 0.05 -14.89
CA ARG A 284 11.03 -1.15 -15.64
C ARG A 284 10.65 -2.32 -14.76
N GLN A 285 11.40 -2.58 -13.69
CA GLN A 285 11.14 -3.67 -12.75
C GLN A 285 9.80 -3.48 -12.05
N SER A 286 9.50 -2.27 -11.58
CA SER A 286 8.21 -1.94 -10.97
C SER A 286 7.05 -2.14 -11.95
N HIS A 287 7.17 -1.64 -13.18
CA HIS A 287 6.14 -1.86 -14.21
C HIS A 287 5.97 -3.33 -14.56
N LYS A 288 7.07 -4.08 -14.68
CA LYS A 288 7.00 -5.52 -14.97
C LYS A 288 6.27 -6.31 -13.89
N ALA A 289 6.40 -5.89 -12.63
CA ALA A 289 5.74 -6.55 -11.50
C ALA A 289 4.23 -6.28 -11.46
N PHE A 290 3.78 -5.06 -11.80
CA PHE A 290 2.40 -4.63 -11.55
C PHE A 290 1.66 -4.10 -12.77
N GLY A 291 2.34 -3.74 -13.86
CA GLY A 291 1.72 -3.19 -15.08
C GLY A 291 1.14 -1.78 -14.93
N HIS A 292 1.44 -1.06 -13.86
CA HIS A 292 0.77 0.18 -13.46
C HIS A 292 1.41 1.48 -13.95
N ILE A 293 2.70 1.46 -14.32
CA ILE A 293 3.35 2.67 -14.85
C ILE A 293 2.74 2.98 -16.21
N GLN A 294 1.94 4.02 -16.26
CA GLN A 294 1.23 4.39 -17.49
C GLN A 294 2.08 5.19 -18.47
N GLU A 295 3.04 5.97 -17.96
CA GLU A 295 3.96 6.78 -18.75
C GLU A 295 5.21 7.09 -17.94
N VAL A 296 6.32 7.28 -18.67
CA VAL A 296 7.61 7.66 -18.10
C VAL A 296 8.08 8.97 -18.70
N ILE A 297 8.21 9.97 -17.84
CA ILE A 297 8.69 11.30 -18.19
C ILE A 297 10.22 11.28 -18.17
N VAL A 298 10.82 11.62 -19.29
CA VAL A 298 12.25 11.96 -19.35
C VAL A 298 12.33 13.46 -19.35
N GLN A 299 12.72 14.06 -18.23
CA GLN A 299 12.78 15.52 -18.05
C GLN A 299 14.23 15.97 -18.04
N ASN A 300 14.55 17.04 -18.78
CA ASN A 300 15.88 17.64 -18.77
C ASN A 300 15.98 18.73 -17.71
N PHE A 301 17.08 18.74 -16.97
CA PHE A 301 17.42 19.79 -16.02
C PHE A 301 17.68 21.12 -16.75
N ARG A 302 17.14 22.21 -16.16
CA ARG A 302 17.44 23.59 -16.55
C ARG A 302 17.88 24.36 -15.30
N ALA A 303 19.05 25.02 -15.41
CA ALA A 303 19.58 25.84 -14.34
C ALA A 303 18.68 27.05 -14.09
N LYS A 304 18.45 27.39 -12.83
CA LYS A 304 17.58 28.48 -12.42
C LYS A 304 18.32 29.46 -11.49
N PRO A 305 18.16 30.79 -11.67
CA PRO A 305 18.97 31.80 -10.99
C PRO A 305 18.95 31.76 -9.47
N ASP A 306 17.77 31.42 -8.91
CA ASP A 306 17.51 31.48 -7.47
C ASP A 306 17.71 30.15 -6.74
N THR A 307 18.40 29.18 -7.38
CA THR A 307 18.65 27.85 -6.83
C THR A 307 20.11 27.65 -6.45
N ALA A 308 20.37 26.61 -5.64
CA ALA A 308 21.73 26.19 -5.31
C ALA A 308 22.48 25.69 -6.56
N MET A 309 21.74 25.17 -7.55
CA MET A 309 22.29 24.64 -8.82
C MET A 309 22.36 25.68 -9.95
N ARG A 310 22.23 26.99 -9.67
CA ARG A 310 22.28 28.04 -10.69
C ARG A 310 23.55 28.10 -11.55
N GLY A 311 24.63 27.48 -11.08
CA GLY A 311 25.92 27.44 -11.80
C GLY A 311 26.16 26.09 -12.49
N VAL A 312 25.22 25.14 -12.42
CA VAL A 312 25.32 23.86 -13.12
C VAL A 312 24.84 24.07 -14.56
N PRO A 313 25.54 23.55 -15.57
CA PRO A 313 25.07 23.63 -16.97
C PRO A 313 23.72 22.99 -17.17
N ASP A 314 22.94 23.51 -18.10
CA ASP A 314 21.74 22.82 -18.58
C ASP A 314 22.10 21.45 -19.15
N ALA A 315 21.18 20.49 -19.07
CA ALA A 315 21.36 19.20 -19.72
C ALA A 315 21.56 19.37 -21.24
N ASP A 316 22.62 18.77 -21.78
CA ASP A 316 22.95 18.80 -23.21
C ASP A 316 21.89 18.08 -24.05
N LEU A 317 21.51 18.64 -25.21
CA LEU A 317 20.47 18.06 -26.07
C LEU A 317 20.82 16.65 -26.56
N ALA A 318 22.09 16.38 -26.86
CA ALA A 318 22.52 15.04 -27.29
C ALA A 318 22.40 14.02 -26.15
N GLU A 319 22.79 14.40 -24.94
CA GLU A 319 22.60 13.61 -23.70
C GLU A 319 21.11 13.36 -23.44
N TYR A 320 20.28 14.37 -23.60
CA TYR A 320 18.84 14.26 -23.39
C TYR A 320 18.20 13.31 -24.41
N ARG A 321 18.55 13.43 -25.69
CA ARG A 321 18.11 12.51 -26.76
C ARG A 321 18.56 11.07 -26.51
N ALA A 322 19.80 10.86 -26.05
CA ALA A 322 20.30 9.54 -25.67
C ALA A 322 19.51 8.95 -24.51
N ALA A 323 19.16 9.77 -23.48
CA ALA A 323 18.35 9.34 -22.35
C ALA A 323 16.93 8.91 -22.77
N ILE A 324 16.26 9.67 -23.64
CA ILE A 324 14.97 9.31 -24.24
C ILE A 324 15.05 7.98 -24.98
N ALA A 325 16.06 7.84 -25.87
CA ALA A 325 16.20 6.65 -26.70
C ALA A 325 16.50 5.39 -25.86
N VAL A 326 17.37 5.50 -24.86
CA VAL A 326 17.67 4.39 -23.94
C VAL A 326 16.43 4.04 -23.09
N THR A 327 15.68 5.03 -22.62
CA THR A 327 14.43 4.82 -21.90
C THR A 327 13.44 4.03 -22.76
N ARG A 328 13.25 4.41 -24.02
CA ARG A 328 12.38 3.68 -24.97
C ARG A 328 12.84 2.23 -25.16
N LEU A 329 14.15 2.02 -25.36
CA LEU A 329 14.71 0.68 -25.61
C LEU A 329 14.59 -0.22 -24.36
N LEU A 330 14.79 0.32 -23.18
CA LEU A 330 14.68 -0.45 -21.92
C LEU A 330 13.24 -0.78 -21.54
N LEU A 331 12.31 0.16 -21.74
CA LEU A 331 10.91 0.01 -21.36
C LEU A 331 10.06 -0.68 -22.44
N GLY A 332 10.55 -0.70 -23.69
CA GLY A 332 9.92 -1.43 -24.79
C GLY A 332 8.78 -0.66 -25.49
N PRO A 333 8.08 -1.33 -26.43
CA PRO A 333 7.13 -0.68 -27.34
C PRO A 333 5.81 -0.27 -26.69
N ALA A 334 5.37 -0.97 -25.65
CA ALA A 334 4.08 -0.71 -24.99
C ALA A 334 4.09 0.52 -24.07
N MET A 335 5.25 0.87 -23.49
CA MET A 335 5.39 1.99 -22.59
C MET A 335 5.20 3.33 -23.30
N ARG A 336 4.56 4.30 -22.63
CA ARG A 336 4.53 5.70 -23.08
C ARG A 336 5.76 6.43 -22.55
N VAL A 337 6.53 7.02 -23.46
CA VAL A 337 7.70 7.83 -23.12
C VAL A 337 7.40 9.28 -23.45
N GLN A 338 7.40 10.10 -22.41
CA GLN A 338 7.05 11.51 -22.48
C GLN A 338 8.27 12.40 -22.39
N ALA A 339 8.28 13.49 -23.15
CA ALA A 339 9.21 14.60 -22.96
C ALA A 339 8.44 15.94 -22.98
N PRO A 340 8.61 16.82 -21.97
CA PRO A 340 7.93 18.11 -21.92
C PRO A 340 8.37 19.03 -23.07
N PRO A 341 7.43 19.58 -23.88
CA PRO A 341 7.77 20.35 -25.07
C PRO A 341 8.25 21.78 -24.75
N ASN A 342 7.97 22.30 -23.55
CA ASN A 342 8.40 23.62 -23.12
C ASN A 342 9.85 23.70 -22.61
N LEU A 343 10.48 22.57 -22.33
CA LEU A 343 11.85 22.53 -21.79
C LEU A 343 12.95 22.46 -22.88
N VAL A 344 12.55 22.49 -24.13
CA VAL A 344 13.42 22.59 -25.31
C VAL A 344 12.96 23.72 -26.23
N ASP A 345 13.78 24.12 -27.17
CA ASP A 345 13.35 25.06 -28.19
C ASP A 345 12.44 24.38 -29.24
N ALA A 346 11.51 25.13 -29.84
CA ALA A 346 10.55 24.59 -30.79
C ALA A 346 11.20 23.81 -31.96
N ALA A 347 12.37 24.22 -32.40
CA ALA A 347 13.14 23.54 -33.44
C ALA A 347 13.69 22.19 -32.97
N GLU A 348 13.91 22.01 -31.66
CA GLU A 348 14.46 20.77 -31.06
C GLU A 348 13.37 19.74 -30.78
N CYS A 349 12.09 20.12 -30.76
CA CYS A 349 10.98 19.19 -30.52
C CYS A 349 10.96 18.03 -31.52
N ALA A 350 11.32 18.26 -32.79
CA ALA A 350 11.44 17.20 -33.81
C ALA A 350 12.49 16.16 -33.43
N ASP A 351 13.57 16.57 -32.78
CA ASP A 351 14.64 15.69 -32.31
C ASP A 351 14.17 14.74 -31.19
N LEU A 352 13.22 15.22 -30.33
CA LEU A 352 12.63 14.39 -29.26
C LEU A 352 11.73 13.31 -29.87
N ILE A 353 10.95 13.66 -30.92
CA ILE A 353 10.16 12.68 -31.67
C ILE A 353 11.08 11.64 -32.31
N ALA A 354 12.15 12.08 -32.95
CA ALA A 354 13.14 11.19 -33.56
C ALA A 354 13.86 10.29 -32.50
N ALA A 355 13.96 10.76 -31.25
CA ALA A 355 14.55 9.98 -30.16
C ALA A 355 13.56 8.94 -29.56
N GLY A 356 12.29 8.93 -29.97
CA GLY A 356 11.37 7.85 -29.66
C GLY A 356 10.29 8.16 -28.63
N ILE A 357 9.97 9.44 -28.40
CA ILE A 357 8.76 9.80 -27.61
C ILE A 357 7.48 9.49 -28.40
N ASP A 358 6.39 9.23 -27.67
CA ASP A 358 5.05 9.07 -28.19
C ASP A 358 3.99 9.86 -27.41
N ASP A 359 4.44 10.69 -26.47
CA ASP A 359 3.59 11.57 -25.66
C ASP A 359 4.29 12.89 -25.34
N TRP A 360 3.58 14.01 -25.43
CA TRP A 360 4.07 15.34 -25.04
C TRP A 360 3.76 15.67 -23.58
N GLY A 361 2.93 14.84 -22.92
CA GLY A 361 2.47 15.09 -21.58
C GLY A 361 1.39 16.15 -21.50
N GLY A 362 1.42 16.88 -20.37
CA GLY A 362 0.46 17.93 -20.12
C GLY A 362 0.79 19.25 -20.77
N VAL A 363 -0.18 19.84 -21.46
CA VAL A 363 -0.08 21.20 -22.03
C VAL A 363 -1.25 22.04 -21.52
N SER A 364 -0.98 23.21 -20.97
CA SER A 364 -2.01 24.11 -20.47
C SER A 364 -2.22 25.31 -21.39
N PRO A 365 -3.48 25.58 -21.81
CA PRO A 365 -3.80 26.81 -22.49
C PRO A 365 -4.01 28.00 -21.55
N LEU A 366 -4.05 27.79 -20.21
CA LEU A 366 -4.42 28.78 -19.22
C LEU A 366 -3.29 29.06 -18.20
N THR A 367 -2.75 27.99 -17.59
CA THR A 367 -1.83 28.11 -16.47
C THR A 367 -0.38 27.94 -16.93
N PRO A 368 0.58 28.67 -16.33
CA PRO A 368 2.00 28.46 -16.62
C PRO A 368 2.47 27.09 -16.12
N ASP A 369 3.67 26.68 -16.54
CA ASP A 369 4.42 25.65 -15.84
C ASP A 369 4.93 26.26 -14.52
N HIS A 370 4.32 25.86 -13.40
CA HIS A 370 4.67 26.41 -12.08
C HIS A 370 6.06 25.97 -11.59
N VAL A 371 6.62 24.90 -12.17
CA VAL A 371 7.97 24.40 -11.88
C VAL A 371 9.01 25.12 -12.71
N ASN A 372 8.68 25.43 -13.97
CA ASN A 372 9.55 26.15 -14.93
C ASN A 372 8.82 27.37 -15.52
N PRO A 373 8.49 28.37 -14.69
CA PRO A 373 7.65 29.49 -15.13
C PRO A 373 8.30 30.37 -16.21
N GLU A 374 9.61 30.27 -16.37
CA GLU A 374 10.38 30.96 -17.44
C GLU A 374 10.24 30.28 -18.82
N ARG A 375 9.63 29.08 -18.88
CA ARG A 375 9.42 28.29 -20.10
C ARG A 375 7.92 28.10 -20.34
N PRO A 376 7.24 29.01 -21.09
CA PRO A 376 5.83 28.89 -21.36
C PRO A 376 5.51 27.69 -22.25
N TRP A 377 4.31 27.11 -22.07
CA TRP A 377 3.80 26.05 -22.95
C TRP A 377 3.70 26.53 -24.39
N PRO A 378 4.07 25.70 -25.38
CA PRO A 378 3.77 26.01 -26.76
C PRO A 378 2.27 26.08 -26.98
N ASN A 379 1.83 26.95 -27.93
CA ASN A 379 0.47 26.91 -28.39
C ASN A 379 0.17 25.53 -29.02
N LEU A 380 -1.06 25.01 -28.80
CA LEU A 380 -1.45 23.69 -29.31
C LEU A 380 -1.38 23.59 -30.84
N ASP A 381 -1.71 24.65 -31.57
CA ASP A 381 -1.60 24.67 -33.03
C ASP A 381 -0.13 24.56 -33.47
N THR A 382 0.76 25.28 -32.79
CA THR A 382 2.22 25.17 -33.03
C THR A 382 2.74 23.77 -32.75
N LEU A 383 2.29 23.15 -31.63
CA LEU A 383 2.67 21.80 -31.28
C LEU A 383 2.15 20.77 -32.29
N ALA A 384 0.91 20.98 -32.79
CA ALA A 384 0.33 20.17 -33.86
C ALA A 384 1.13 20.27 -35.17
N ASP A 385 1.54 21.49 -35.55
CA ASP A 385 2.36 21.72 -36.75
C ASP A 385 3.72 21.04 -36.65
N ILE A 386 4.41 21.13 -35.51
CA ILE A 386 5.69 20.46 -35.24
C ILE A 386 5.53 18.94 -35.32
N THR A 387 4.46 18.43 -34.72
CA THR A 387 4.14 16.99 -34.71
C THR A 387 3.85 16.49 -36.13
N ALA A 388 3.07 17.27 -36.90
CA ALA A 388 2.73 16.95 -38.29
C ALA A 388 3.94 17.02 -39.22
N ALA A 389 4.82 17.99 -39.04
CA ALA A 389 6.09 18.07 -39.79
C ALA A 389 7.01 16.87 -39.56
N SER A 390 6.87 16.19 -38.43
CA SER A 390 7.56 14.94 -38.09
C SER A 390 6.84 13.67 -38.59
N GLY A 391 5.71 13.81 -39.30
CA GLY A 391 4.94 12.70 -39.86
C GLY A 391 3.91 12.08 -38.89
N PHE A 392 3.56 12.76 -37.80
CA PHE A 392 2.61 12.28 -36.78
C PHE A 392 1.41 13.23 -36.62
N THR A 393 0.31 12.69 -36.15
CA THR A 393 -0.88 13.47 -35.77
C THR A 393 -0.89 13.70 -34.26
N LEU A 394 -1.03 14.96 -33.83
CA LEU A 394 -1.21 15.30 -32.43
C LEU A 394 -2.62 14.91 -31.98
N THR A 395 -2.74 14.05 -30.96
CA THR A 395 -4.03 13.48 -30.52
C THR A 395 -4.20 13.69 -29.00
N GLU A 396 -5.37 14.20 -28.61
CA GLU A 396 -5.69 14.43 -27.21
C GLU A 396 -6.02 13.12 -26.48
N ARG A 397 -5.43 12.89 -25.31
CA ARG A 397 -5.77 11.81 -24.37
C ARG A 397 -6.35 12.36 -23.06
N LEU A 398 -6.89 11.48 -22.25
CA LEU A 398 -7.27 11.77 -20.87
C LEU A 398 -6.05 11.67 -19.92
N THR A 399 -6.26 11.96 -18.65
CA THR A 399 -5.21 11.84 -17.64
C THR A 399 -4.72 10.40 -17.42
N ALA A 400 -5.64 9.42 -17.50
CA ALA A 400 -5.27 8.01 -17.59
C ALA A 400 -5.04 7.62 -19.06
N GLN A 401 -3.99 6.86 -19.33
CA GLN A 401 -3.65 6.38 -20.67
C GLN A 401 -4.71 5.38 -21.19
N PRO A 402 -4.94 5.33 -22.51
CA PRO A 402 -6.00 4.53 -23.13
C PRO A 402 -6.12 3.08 -22.67
N PRO A 403 -5.06 2.29 -22.48
CA PRO A 403 -5.19 0.90 -22.00
C PRO A 403 -5.90 0.78 -20.65
N TYR A 404 -5.68 1.72 -19.74
CA TYR A 404 -6.31 1.71 -18.42
C TYR A 404 -7.76 2.21 -18.46
N VAL A 405 -8.03 3.18 -19.32
CA VAL A 405 -9.41 3.67 -19.58
C VAL A 405 -10.27 2.55 -20.14
N LEU A 406 -9.77 1.80 -21.13
CA LEU A 406 -10.49 0.68 -21.75
C LEU A 406 -10.64 -0.52 -20.82
N ALA A 407 -9.63 -0.80 -19.99
CA ALA A 407 -9.68 -1.90 -19.01
C ALA A 407 -10.67 -1.61 -17.87
N GLY A 408 -10.87 -0.33 -17.49
CA GLY A 408 -11.73 0.03 -16.36
C GLY A 408 -11.23 -0.51 -15.03
N SER A 409 -12.09 -1.22 -14.28
CA SER A 409 -11.67 -1.86 -13.01
C SER A 409 -10.65 -2.97 -13.28
N PRO A 410 -9.61 -3.14 -12.42
CA PRO A 410 -9.37 -2.43 -11.15
C PRO A 410 -8.63 -1.08 -11.28
N TRP A 411 -8.27 -0.66 -12.48
CA TRP A 411 -7.45 0.53 -12.70
C TRP A 411 -8.20 1.84 -12.42
N ILE A 412 -9.43 1.94 -12.90
CA ILE A 412 -10.31 3.10 -12.69
C ILE A 412 -11.32 2.75 -11.61
N ASP A 413 -11.29 3.50 -10.50
CA ASP A 413 -12.24 3.29 -9.39
C ASP A 413 -13.69 3.51 -9.89
N PRO A 414 -14.66 2.67 -9.50
CA PRO A 414 -16.07 2.82 -9.90
C PRO A 414 -16.65 4.20 -9.64
N ARG A 415 -16.21 4.89 -8.57
CA ARG A 415 -16.72 6.22 -8.17
C ARG A 415 -16.31 7.33 -9.14
N VAL A 416 -15.15 7.23 -9.78
CA VAL A 416 -14.68 8.19 -10.78
C VAL A 416 -14.91 7.72 -12.22
N ALA A 417 -15.27 6.45 -12.42
CA ALA A 417 -15.45 5.86 -13.75
C ALA A 417 -16.53 6.54 -14.58
N GLY A 418 -17.57 7.12 -13.95
CA GLY A 418 -18.61 7.91 -14.63
C GLY A 418 -18.02 9.14 -15.33
N HIS A 419 -17.19 9.89 -14.62
CA HIS A 419 -16.51 11.08 -15.14
C HIS A 419 -15.54 10.72 -16.28
N VAL A 420 -14.80 9.62 -16.15
CA VAL A 420 -13.89 9.15 -17.22
C VAL A 420 -14.67 8.77 -18.47
N ARG A 421 -15.77 7.98 -18.35
CA ARG A 421 -16.60 7.57 -19.49
C ARG A 421 -17.28 8.75 -20.18
N ALA A 422 -17.60 9.83 -19.46
CA ALA A 422 -18.17 11.03 -20.05
C ALA A 422 -17.22 11.71 -21.04
N LEU A 423 -15.93 11.58 -20.86
CA LEU A 423 -14.88 12.24 -21.66
C LEU A 423 -14.13 11.29 -22.59
N ALA A 424 -14.18 9.98 -22.36
CA ALA A 424 -13.48 8.98 -23.15
C ALA A 424 -14.24 8.60 -24.43
N ASP A 425 -13.51 8.34 -25.48
CA ASP A 425 -13.99 7.56 -26.62
C ASP A 425 -14.01 6.07 -26.23
N PRO A 426 -15.16 5.39 -26.28
CA PRO A 426 -15.27 4.02 -25.77
C PRO A 426 -14.53 2.98 -26.63
N ALA A 427 -14.18 3.30 -27.88
CA ALA A 427 -13.47 2.38 -28.76
C ALA A 427 -11.94 2.50 -28.62
N THR A 428 -11.46 3.69 -28.37
CA THR A 428 -10.01 3.98 -28.36
C THR A 428 -9.45 4.30 -26.99
N GLY A 429 -10.27 4.67 -26.01
CA GLY A 429 -9.83 5.16 -24.71
C GLY A 429 -9.19 6.56 -24.71
N LEU A 430 -9.08 7.19 -25.87
CA LEU A 430 -8.60 8.56 -26.03
C LEU A 430 -9.67 9.58 -25.61
N ALA A 431 -9.31 10.85 -25.56
CA ALA A 431 -10.28 11.91 -25.34
C ALA A 431 -11.29 11.97 -26.50
N ARG A 432 -12.57 11.94 -26.17
CA ARG A 432 -13.64 12.05 -27.18
C ARG A 432 -13.65 13.46 -27.77
N ALA A 433 -13.62 13.54 -29.10
CA ALA A 433 -13.64 14.81 -29.82
C ALA A 433 -14.87 15.63 -29.43
N GLY A 434 -14.66 16.91 -29.09
CA GLY A 434 -15.74 17.84 -28.72
C GLY A 434 -16.39 17.58 -27.35
N ALA A 435 -16.02 16.56 -26.62
CA ALA A 435 -16.52 16.36 -25.27
C ALA A 435 -15.97 17.45 -24.32
N LEU A 436 -16.91 18.07 -23.58
CA LEU A 436 -16.58 19.01 -22.52
C LEU A 436 -16.81 18.36 -21.16
N PRO A 437 -16.00 18.67 -20.16
CA PRO A 437 -16.22 18.18 -18.81
C PRO A 437 -17.49 18.82 -18.23
N VAL A 438 -18.26 18.02 -17.51
CA VAL A 438 -19.49 18.45 -16.82
C VAL A 438 -19.45 17.86 -15.42
N GLY A 439 -19.65 18.72 -14.44
CA GLY A 439 -19.69 18.30 -13.03
C GLY A 439 -20.82 17.28 -12.79
N MET A 440 -20.50 16.27 -12.01
CA MET A 440 -21.43 15.21 -11.59
C MET A 440 -21.24 14.93 -10.11
N PRO A 441 -22.30 14.65 -9.35
CA PRO A 441 -22.20 14.30 -7.95
C PRO A 441 -21.20 13.17 -7.73
N TRP A 442 -20.37 13.31 -6.71
CA TRP A 442 -19.48 12.26 -6.24
C TRP A 442 -19.93 11.84 -4.85
N GLN A 443 -20.07 10.55 -4.58
CA GLN A 443 -20.54 10.05 -3.31
C GLN A 443 -19.34 9.71 -2.42
N GLU A 444 -19.22 10.44 -1.30
CA GLU A 444 -18.23 10.14 -0.25
C GLU A 444 -18.51 8.76 0.36
N PRO A 445 -17.51 7.88 0.51
CA PRO A 445 -17.66 6.70 1.37
C PRO A 445 -17.90 7.14 2.81
N ASP A 446 -18.78 6.44 3.53
CA ASP A 446 -19.13 6.70 4.95
C ASP A 446 -17.97 6.38 5.94
N GLU A 447 -16.73 6.43 5.51
CA GLU A 447 -15.57 6.13 6.33
C GLU A 447 -14.78 7.39 6.67
N GLU A 448 -14.51 7.60 7.97
CA GLU A 448 -13.63 8.67 8.43
C GLU A 448 -12.22 8.51 7.85
N TRP A 449 -11.65 9.62 7.34
CA TRP A 449 -10.27 9.69 6.96
C TRP A 449 -9.39 9.64 8.21
N VAL A 450 -8.63 8.57 8.38
CA VAL A 450 -7.51 8.54 9.31
C VAL A 450 -6.24 8.54 8.48
N SER A 451 -5.53 9.65 8.46
CA SER A 451 -4.18 9.69 7.88
C SER A 451 -3.25 8.95 8.84
N THR A 452 -3.08 7.67 8.61
CA THR A 452 -1.98 6.93 9.23
C THR A 452 -0.78 7.10 8.31
N GLY A 453 -0.05 8.21 8.42
CA GLY A 453 1.20 8.37 7.69
C GLY A 453 2.08 7.14 7.92
N ARG A 454 2.79 6.67 6.90
CA ARG A 454 3.81 5.63 7.11
C ARG A 454 4.86 6.18 8.08
N VAL A 455 5.17 5.42 9.12
CA VAL A 455 6.21 5.78 10.10
C VAL A 455 7.58 5.96 9.43
N ASP A 456 7.82 5.23 8.34
CA ASP A 456 9.01 5.39 7.49
C ASP A 456 9.00 6.64 6.60
N LEU A 457 7.84 7.30 6.43
CA LEU A 457 7.70 8.58 5.76
C LEU A 457 7.73 9.76 6.75
N ASN A 458 7.23 9.56 7.96
CA ASN A 458 7.22 10.54 9.05
C ASN A 458 8.54 10.51 9.84
N THR A 459 9.66 10.62 9.13
CA THR A 459 10.94 10.80 9.81
C THR A 459 11.06 12.24 10.31
N GLU A 460 11.41 12.40 11.58
CA GLU A 460 11.75 13.70 12.13
C GLU A 460 12.84 14.36 11.30
N ILE A 461 12.61 15.59 10.94
CA ILE A 461 13.56 16.44 10.22
C ILE A 461 14.13 17.48 11.16
N ASP A 462 15.46 17.68 11.15
CA ASP A 462 16.09 18.75 11.90
C ASP A 462 15.74 20.14 11.30
N GLY A 463 16.05 21.20 12.01
CA GLY A 463 15.81 22.57 11.57
C GLY A 463 16.46 22.94 10.23
N GLU A 464 17.33 22.07 9.68
CA GLU A 464 17.95 22.22 8.35
C GLU A 464 17.27 21.32 7.29
N GLY A 465 16.22 20.55 7.65
CA GLY A 465 15.47 19.70 6.75
C GLY A 465 16.19 18.37 6.42
N ARG A 466 17.02 17.87 7.35
CA ARG A 466 17.72 16.58 7.19
C ARG A 466 17.01 15.51 8.02
N ARG A 467 16.95 14.27 7.54
CA ARG A 467 16.45 13.13 8.30
C ARG A 467 17.28 12.96 9.58
N THR A 468 16.62 12.87 10.72
CA THR A 468 17.25 12.59 12.02
C THR A 468 17.32 11.11 12.32
N GLU A 469 16.41 10.28 11.77
CA GLU A 469 16.41 8.84 11.98
C GLU A 469 16.09 8.04 10.71
N THR A 470 16.73 6.89 10.56
CA THR A 470 16.40 5.83 9.60
C THR A 470 16.05 4.57 10.37
N ARG A 471 14.91 3.98 10.09
CA ARG A 471 14.58 2.65 10.60
C ARG A 471 15.53 1.62 9.97
N SER A 472 16.59 1.28 10.70
CA SER A 472 17.67 0.39 10.24
C SER A 472 17.47 -1.09 10.62
N ASP A 473 16.35 -1.43 11.30
CA ASP A 473 16.16 -2.72 11.97
C ASP A 473 15.38 -3.77 11.14
N LEU A 474 14.78 -3.40 10.00
CA LEU A 474 14.01 -4.34 9.18
C LEU A 474 14.78 -5.60 8.79
N GLY A 475 16.07 -5.49 8.49
CA GLY A 475 16.92 -6.64 8.19
C GLY A 475 17.29 -7.48 9.42
N SER A 476 17.50 -6.86 10.58
CA SER A 476 17.93 -7.56 11.80
C SER A 476 16.77 -8.24 12.53
N ALA A 477 15.56 -7.66 12.51
CA ALA A 477 14.39 -8.20 13.16
C ALA A 477 13.84 -9.44 12.47
N PHE A 478 13.83 -9.46 11.13
CA PHE A 478 13.17 -10.51 10.35
C PHE A 478 14.13 -11.52 9.72
N GLY A 479 15.45 -11.27 9.76
CA GLY A 479 16.49 -12.11 9.19
C GLY A 479 16.75 -11.78 7.70
N ASP A 480 17.53 -12.64 7.05
CA ASP A 480 17.90 -12.47 5.65
C ASP A 480 16.74 -12.79 4.70
N TRP A 481 16.22 -11.77 4.03
CA TRP A 481 15.10 -11.89 3.10
C TRP A 481 15.43 -12.72 1.85
N GLU A 482 16.68 -12.83 1.44
CA GLU A 482 17.06 -13.69 0.31
C GLU A 482 16.89 -15.16 0.66
N THR A 483 17.30 -15.54 1.87
CA THR A 483 17.05 -16.88 2.42
C THR A 483 15.54 -17.17 2.51
N VAL A 484 14.74 -16.22 2.96
CA VAL A 484 13.27 -16.37 3.05
C VAL A 484 12.64 -16.55 1.67
N ARG A 485 13.03 -15.75 0.69
CA ARG A 485 12.56 -15.92 -0.71
C ARG A 485 12.94 -17.29 -1.29
N GLY A 486 14.15 -17.77 -1.00
CA GLY A 486 14.59 -19.12 -1.38
C GLY A 486 13.71 -20.23 -0.77
N GLN A 487 13.34 -20.10 0.50
CA GLN A 487 12.43 -21.04 1.18
C GLN A 487 11.03 -21.00 0.55
N VAL A 488 10.50 -19.81 0.25
CA VAL A 488 9.19 -19.65 -0.42
C VAL A 488 9.21 -20.28 -1.82
N ALA A 489 10.28 -20.07 -2.58
CA ALA A 489 10.44 -20.71 -3.90
C ALA A 489 10.46 -22.24 -3.80
N ALA A 490 11.15 -22.80 -2.81
CA ALA A 490 11.17 -24.25 -2.58
C ALA A 490 9.79 -24.81 -2.21
N LEU A 491 9.00 -24.10 -1.41
CA LEU A 491 7.61 -24.48 -1.11
C LEU A 491 6.74 -24.45 -2.37
N ALA A 492 6.88 -23.41 -3.22
CA ALA A 492 6.13 -23.30 -4.47
C ALA A 492 6.53 -24.37 -5.49
N ASP A 493 7.81 -24.74 -5.58
CA ASP A 493 8.29 -25.80 -6.45
C ASP A 493 7.75 -27.18 -6.03
N ALA A 494 7.61 -27.43 -4.74
CA ALA A 494 7.00 -28.65 -4.22
C ALA A 494 5.51 -28.77 -4.62
N ASP A 495 4.82 -27.63 -4.80
CA ASP A 495 3.44 -27.57 -5.29
C ASP A 495 3.31 -27.65 -6.80
N SER A 496 4.30 -27.19 -7.57
CA SER A 496 4.25 -27.14 -9.04
C SER A 496 4.19 -28.52 -9.70
N GLY A 497 4.57 -29.57 -8.97
CA GLY A 497 4.47 -30.96 -9.41
C GLY A 497 3.12 -31.64 -9.13
N ALA A 498 2.19 -31.00 -8.43
CA ALA A 498 0.87 -31.56 -8.19
C ALA A 498 0.04 -31.48 -9.49
N PRO A 499 -0.53 -32.63 -9.98
CA PRO A 499 -1.36 -32.60 -11.19
C PRO A 499 -2.58 -31.71 -10.94
N SER A 500 -2.93 -30.88 -11.94
CA SER A 500 -4.21 -30.18 -11.95
C SER A 500 -5.32 -31.23 -11.80
N ARG A 501 -6.11 -31.14 -10.72
CA ARG A 501 -7.19 -32.08 -10.45
C ARG A 501 -8.25 -31.95 -11.52
N LEU A 502 -8.65 -33.06 -12.09
CA LEU A 502 -9.70 -33.09 -13.12
C LEU A 502 -11.08 -32.90 -12.48
N SER A 503 -12.01 -32.24 -13.18
CA SER A 503 -13.39 -32.03 -12.72
C SER A 503 -14.08 -33.37 -12.35
N SER A 504 -13.71 -34.50 -12.98
CA SER A 504 -14.20 -35.84 -12.61
C SER A 504 -13.75 -36.30 -11.21
N GLU A 505 -12.55 -35.88 -10.74
CA GLU A 505 -12.06 -36.19 -9.38
C GLU A 505 -12.81 -35.36 -8.35
N VAL A 506 -13.00 -34.07 -8.62
CA VAL A 506 -13.80 -33.19 -7.75
C VAL A 506 -15.25 -33.69 -7.67
N ALA A 507 -15.84 -34.05 -8.80
CA ALA A 507 -17.20 -34.62 -8.83
C ALA A 507 -17.30 -35.96 -8.08
N ALA A 508 -16.25 -36.78 -8.04
CA ALA A 508 -16.21 -37.99 -7.21
C ALA A 508 -16.11 -37.64 -5.72
N ALA A 509 -15.22 -36.69 -5.36
CA ALA A 509 -15.05 -36.25 -3.99
C ALA A 509 -16.34 -35.59 -3.43
N LEU A 510 -17.07 -34.80 -4.24
CA LEU A 510 -18.36 -34.22 -3.88
C LEU A 510 -19.39 -35.31 -3.53
N ARG A 511 -19.49 -36.40 -4.36
CA ARG A 511 -20.39 -37.53 -4.06
C ARG A 511 -20.00 -38.29 -2.78
N HIS A 512 -18.71 -38.39 -2.47
CA HIS A 512 -18.26 -38.94 -1.20
C HIS A 512 -18.65 -38.05 -0.03
N ALA A 513 -18.42 -36.75 -0.16
CA ALA A 513 -18.73 -35.73 0.86
C ALA A 513 -20.24 -35.56 1.11
N GLU A 514 -21.10 -35.71 0.08
CA GLU A 514 -22.55 -35.74 0.24
C GLU A 514 -23.01 -36.91 1.12
N LYS A 515 -22.31 -38.04 1.01
CA LYS A 515 -22.68 -39.28 1.73
C LYS A 515 -22.10 -39.31 3.14
N ASP A 516 -20.84 -38.93 3.29
CA ASP A 516 -20.09 -38.92 4.55
C ASP A 516 -19.05 -37.82 4.55
N PRO A 517 -19.43 -36.57 4.90
CA PRO A 517 -18.55 -35.41 4.82
C PRO A 517 -17.23 -35.60 5.58
N ALA A 518 -17.32 -36.12 6.79
CA ALA A 518 -16.18 -36.29 7.69
C ALA A 518 -15.36 -37.58 7.43
N GLY A 519 -15.84 -38.47 6.58
CA GLY A 519 -15.20 -39.77 6.25
C GLY A 519 -14.48 -39.79 4.89
N CYS A 520 -14.40 -38.66 4.18
CA CYS A 520 -13.63 -38.53 2.94
C CYS A 520 -12.14 -38.79 3.17
N SER A 521 -11.45 -39.26 2.13
CA SER A 521 -10.00 -39.40 2.12
C SER A 521 -9.28 -38.02 1.98
N ASP A 522 -7.99 -37.96 2.33
CA ASP A 522 -7.19 -36.76 2.11
C ASP A 522 -7.12 -36.38 0.62
N ASP A 523 -7.14 -37.35 -0.30
CA ASP A 523 -7.22 -37.10 -1.74
C ASP A 523 -8.56 -36.48 -2.15
N ASP A 524 -9.68 -36.90 -1.55
CA ASP A 524 -10.98 -36.26 -1.76
C ASP A 524 -10.96 -34.80 -1.24
N TYR A 525 -10.49 -34.59 -0.01
CA TYR A 525 -10.38 -33.24 0.56
C TYR A 525 -9.46 -32.33 -0.27
N LEU A 526 -8.35 -32.85 -0.76
CA LEU A 526 -7.44 -32.12 -1.62
C LEU A 526 -8.08 -31.80 -2.99
N ALA A 527 -8.88 -32.70 -3.54
CA ALA A 527 -9.66 -32.43 -4.76
C ALA A 527 -10.65 -31.27 -4.50
N LEU A 528 -11.41 -31.32 -3.40
CA LEU A 528 -12.36 -30.27 -3.00
C LEU A 528 -11.65 -28.94 -2.74
N ALA A 529 -10.49 -28.94 -2.08
CA ALA A 529 -9.68 -27.76 -1.84
C ALA A 529 -9.22 -27.05 -3.13
N ASN A 530 -9.07 -27.80 -4.22
CA ASN A 530 -8.70 -27.29 -5.54
C ASN A 530 -9.90 -27.03 -6.47
N ALA A 531 -11.14 -27.20 -6.02
CA ALA A 531 -12.34 -26.93 -6.82
C ALA A 531 -12.37 -25.49 -7.35
N ASP A 532 -12.82 -25.31 -8.59
CA ASP A 532 -12.97 -24.00 -9.23
C ASP A 532 -14.21 -23.99 -10.15
N GLY A 533 -14.66 -22.80 -10.57
CA GLY A 533 -15.84 -22.68 -11.44
C GLY A 533 -17.07 -23.41 -10.89
N ASP A 534 -17.74 -24.19 -11.72
CA ASP A 534 -18.96 -24.95 -11.37
C ASP A 534 -18.72 -25.99 -10.26
N ASP A 535 -17.52 -26.55 -10.18
CA ASP A 535 -17.14 -27.49 -9.10
C ASP A 535 -17.07 -26.80 -7.74
N LEU A 536 -16.58 -25.55 -7.71
CA LEU A 536 -16.58 -24.74 -6.50
C LEU A 536 -18.02 -24.35 -6.09
N GLU A 537 -18.89 -24.00 -7.04
CA GLU A 537 -20.30 -23.72 -6.75
C GLU A 537 -21.00 -24.94 -6.14
N ALA A 538 -20.71 -26.13 -6.63
CA ALA A 538 -21.24 -27.37 -6.07
C ALA A 538 -20.73 -27.63 -4.65
N LEU A 539 -19.43 -27.42 -4.39
CA LEU A 539 -18.84 -27.53 -3.06
C LEU A 539 -19.47 -26.52 -2.06
N VAL A 540 -19.62 -25.28 -2.48
CA VAL A 540 -20.22 -24.19 -1.68
C VAL A 540 -21.68 -24.52 -1.35
N SER A 541 -22.44 -25.03 -2.31
CA SER A 541 -23.84 -25.44 -2.11
C SER A 541 -23.96 -26.62 -1.13
N LEU A 542 -23.07 -27.61 -1.23
CA LEU A 542 -23.01 -28.73 -0.28
C LEU A 542 -22.68 -28.21 1.12
N ALA A 543 -21.68 -27.36 1.26
CA ALA A 543 -21.29 -26.81 2.55
C ALA A 543 -22.41 -25.99 3.21
N ASP A 544 -23.19 -25.20 2.43
CA ASP A 544 -24.31 -24.46 2.97
C ASP A 544 -25.47 -25.38 3.39
N ALA A 545 -25.72 -26.46 2.68
CA ALA A 545 -26.67 -27.49 3.08
C ALA A 545 -26.25 -28.15 4.41
N LEU A 546 -24.98 -28.56 4.53
CA LEU A 546 -24.44 -29.13 5.77
C LEU A 546 -24.51 -28.13 6.95
N ARG A 547 -24.22 -26.84 6.70
CA ARG A 547 -24.38 -25.79 7.70
C ARG A 547 -25.84 -25.70 8.17
N ALA A 548 -26.81 -25.70 7.23
CA ALA A 548 -28.23 -25.61 7.58
C ALA A 548 -28.70 -26.79 8.43
N ASP A 549 -28.20 -27.99 8.16
CA ASP A 549 -28.53 -29.19 8.92
C ASP A 549 -27.95 -29.18 10.35
N VAL A 550 -26.72 -28.65 10.52
CA VAL A 550 -26.01 -28.69 11.82
C VAL A 550 -26.44 -27.54 12.73
N VAL A 551 -26.50 -26.30 12.23
CA VAL A 551 -26.71 -25.09 13.06
C VAL A 551 -27.97 -24.31 12.70
N GLY A 552 -28.74 -24.77 11.72
CA GLY A 552 -29.99 -24.11 11.33
C GLY A 552 -29.81 -22.79 10.57
N PRO A 553 -30.86 -21.95 10.53
CA PRO A 553 -30.87 -20.72 9.73
C PRO A 553 -30.12 -19.56 10.36
N ASP A 554 -29.88 -19.58 11.68
CA ASP A 554 -29.35 -18.44 12.40
C ASP A 554 -27.94 -18.07 11.96
N VAL A 555 -27.65 -16.76 11.90
CA VAL A 555 -26.32 -16.20 11.86
C VAL A 555 -25.97 -15.70 13.25
N THR A 556 -24.93 -16.24 13.87
CA THR A 556 -24.59 -15.90 15.25
C THR A 556 -23.52 -14.81 15.32
N TYR A 557 -23.49 -14.05 16.41
CA TYR A 557 -22.49 -13.05 16.71
C TYR A 557 -22.33 -12.87 18.22
N VAL A 558 -21.19 -12.36 18.69
CA VAL A 558 -20.95 -11.97 20.08
C VAL A 558 -20.79 -10.44 20.19
N VAL A 559 -21.31 -9.85 21.27
CA VAL A 559 -20.99 -8.44 21.59
C VAL A 559 -19.74 -8.45 22.46
N ASN A 560 -18.62 -8.02 21.88
CA ASN A 560 -17.31 -8.07 22.52
C ASN A 560 -16.45 -6.84 22.20
N ARG A 561 -15.38 -6.68 22.97
CA ARG A 561 -14.31 -5.73 22.70
C ARG A 561 -12.98 -6.45 22.59
N ASN A 562 -12.19 -6.13 21.55
CA ASN A 562 -10.78 -6.51 21.51
C ASN A 562 -9.97 -5.54 22.37
N ILE A 563 -9.09 -6.06 23.23
CA ILE A 563 -8.17 -5.27 24.04
C ILE A 563 -6.75 -5.75 23.75
N ASN A 564 -6.00 -4.95 23.03
CA ASN A 564 -4.58 -5.19 22.83
C ASN A 564 -3.81 -4.46 23.92
N PHE A 565 -3.36 -5.18 24.95
CA PHE A 565 -2.74 -4.55 26.14
C PHE A 565 -1.29 -4.09 25.90
N THR A 566 -0.61 -4.60 24.86
CA THR A 566 0.69 -4.11 24.40
C THR A 566 0.94 -4.51 22.96
N ASN A 567 1.59 -3.65 22.18
CA ASN A 567 2.12 -3.99 20.86
C ASN A 567 3.63 -4.23 20.86
N ILE A 568 4.31 -4.12 22.01
CA ILE A 568 5.72 -4.43 22.15
C ILE A 568 5.91 -5.94 21.98
N CYS A 569 6.67 -6.35 20.93
CA CYS A 569 6.84 -7.75 20.59
C CYS A 569 8.22 -8.04 20.02
N TYR A 570 8.87 -9.10 20.52
CA TYR A 570 10.19 -9.54 20.08
C TYR A 570 10.19 -10.87 19.32
N THR A 571 9.01 -11.44 19.00
CA THR A 571 8.91 -12.75 18.35
C THR A 571 9.43 -12.77 16.91
N GLY A 572 9.35 -11.66 16.18
CA GLY A 572 9.84 -11.55 14.80
C GLY A 572 8.97 -12.27 13.77
N CYS A 573 7.63 -12.21 13.93
CA CYS A 573 6.68 -12.71 12.94
C CYS A 573 6.72 -11.84 11.70
N ARG A 574 7.14 -12.41 10.55
CA ARG A 574 7.34 -11.68 9.29
C ARG A 574 6.04 -11.20 8.64
N PHE A 575 4.90 -11.74 9.05
CA PHE A 575 3.58 -11.33 8.57
C PHE A 575 2.92 -10.23 9.42
N CYS A 576 3.44 -9.96 10.64
CA CYS A 576 2.79 -9.12 11.63
C CYS A 576 3.20 -7.65 11.47
N ALA A 577 2.25 -6.78 11.17
CA ALA A 577 2.45 -5.33 11.12
C ALA A 577 2.16 -4.64 12.46
N PHE A 578 1.57 -5.34 13.43
CA PHE A 578 1.21 -4.81 14.74
C PHE A 578 2.41 -4.66 15.69
N ALA A 579 3.42 -5.54 15.56
CA ALA A 579 4.55 -5.62 16.48
C ALA A 579 5.44 -4.37 16.40
N GLN A 580 5.72 -3.75 17.57
CA GLN A 580 6.63 -2.62 17.73
C GLN A 580 7.79 -3.01 18.65
N ARG A 581 8.91 -2.28 18.55
CA ARG A 581 9.99 -2.32 19.55
C ARG A 581 9.74 -1.25 20.61
N LYS A 582 10.24 -1.45 21.82
CA LYS A 582 10.01 -0.52 22.94
C LYS A 582 10.43 0.94 22.66
N GLY A 583 11.38 1.14 21.75
CA GLY A 583 11.84 2.48 21.34
C GLY A 583 11.07 3.09 20.17
N ASP A 584 10.12 2.37 19.59
CA ASP A 584 9.33 2.87 18.48
C ASP A 584 8.27 3.87 18.97
N ALA A 585 8.00 4.90 18.18
CA ALA A 585 7.09 5.99 18.57
C ALA A 585 5.65 5.50 18.87
N ASP A 586 5.22 4.43 18.17
CA ASP A 586 3.90 3.84 18.32
C ASP A 586 3.84 2.69 19.32
N ALA A 587 4.95 2.44 20.08
CA ALA A 587 4.99 1.40 21.09
C ALA A 587 4.13 1.80 22.30
N PHE A 588 3.26 0.90 22.74
CA PHE A 588 2.45 1.13 23.93
C PHE A 588 2.32 -0.13 24.80
N THR A 589 2.07 0.09 26.09
CA THR A 589 1.64 -0.95 27.05
C THR A 589 0.61 -0.33 27.97
N LEU A 590 -0.56 -0.93 28.06
CA LEU A 590 -1.61 -0.52 28.97
C LEU A 590 -1.36 -1.07 30.37
N SER A 591 -1.65 -0.30 31.40
CA SER A 591 -1.71 -0.77 32.78
C SER A 591 -2.91 -1.71 32.98
N ALA A 592 -2.90 -2.51 34.06
CA ALA A 592 -4.02 -3.38 34.40
C ALA A 592 -5.31 -2.60 34.64
N ASP A 593 -5.22 -1.39 35.23
CA ASP A 593 -6.37 -0.51 35.46
C ASP A 593 -6.96 0.00 34.13
N GLU A 594 -6.14 0.42 33.17
CA GLU A 594 -6.60 0.84 31.85
C GLU A 594 -7.27 -0.29 31.07
N VAL A 595 -6.77 -1.52 31.21
CA VAL A 595 -7.41 -2.72 30.63
C VAL A 595 -8.76 -2.99 31.30
N ALA A 596 -8.84 -2.88 32.63
CA ALA A 596 -10.09 -3.07 33.37
C ALA A 596 -11.12 -1.97 33.06
N ASP A 597 -10.69 -0.72 32.88
CA ASP A 597 -11.56 0.38 32.48
C ASP A 597 -12.16 0.13 31.08
N ARG A 598 -11.35 -0.34 30.12
CA ARG A 598 -11.85 -0.75 28.80
C ARG A 598 -12.84 -1.92 28.86
N ALA A 599 -12.61 -2.88 29.75
CA ALA A 599 -13.55 -3.97 29.99
C ALA A 599 -14.87 -3.48 30.62
N TRP A 600 -14.79 -2.48 31.51
CA TRP A 600 -15.97 -1.83 32.09
C TRP A 600 -16.75 -1.03 31.03
N GLU A 601 -16.09 -0.23 30.19
CA GLU A 601 -16.71 0.50 29.09
C GLU A 601 -17.44 -0.46 28.13
N ALA A 602 -16.79 -1.57 27.78
CA ALA A 602 -17.39 -2.62 26.97
C ALA A 602 -18.65 -3.22 27.64
N HIS A 603 -18.60 -3.49 28.95
CA HIS A 603 -19.73 -3.99 29.72
C HIS A 603 -20.91 -3.00 29.71
N VAL A 604 -20.62 -1.71 29.86
CA VAL A 604 -21.67 -0.65 29.80
C VAL A 604 -22.27 -0.59 28.39
N ALA A 605 -21.48 -0.82 27.35
CA ALA A 605 -21.95 -0.90 25.97
C ALA A 605 -22.66 -2.23 25.64
N GLY A 606 -22.83 -3.16 26.63
CA GLY A 606 -23.55 -4.42 26.47
C GLY A 606 -22.67 -5.61 26.05
N ALA A 607 -21.35 -5.48 26.08
CA ALA A 607 -20.45 -6.60 25.79
C ALA A 607 -20.55 -7.69 26.86
N THR A 608 -20.51 -8.93 26.42
CA THR A 608 -20.47 -10.13 27.28
C THR A 608 -19.08 -10.73 27.36
N GLU A 609 -18.17 -10.30 26.48
CA GLU A 609 -16.82 -10.83 26.33
C GLU A 609 -15.80 -9.70 26.10
N VAL A 610 -14.59 -9.87 26.61
CA VAL A 610 -13.40 -9.19 26.11
C VAL A 610 -12.46 -10.21 25.51
N CYS A 611 -11.98 -9.94 24.28
CA CYS A 611 -10.94 -10.71 23.61
C CYS A 611 -9.60 -9.99 23.79
N MET A 612 -8.69 -10.59 24.57
CA MET A 612 -7.46 -9.90 24.98
C MET A 612 -6.22 -10.60 24.44
N GLN A 613 -5.38 -9.85 23.73
CA GLN A 613 -4.11 -10.31 23.16
C GLN A 613 -3.06 -9.20 23.23
N GLY A 614 -1.79 -9.57 23.32
CA GLY A 614 -0.69 -8.63 23.33
C GLY A 614 0.55 -9.13 22.59
N GLY A 615 1.50 -8.23 22.38
CA GLY A 615 2.83 -8.57 21.95
C GLY A 615 3.57 -9.38 23.02
N ILE A 616 4.62 -10.10 22.63
CA ILE A 616 5.52 -10.79 23.57
C ILE A 616 6.54 -9.79 24.07
N ASP A 617 6.19 -9.10 25.15
CA ASP A 617 7.05 -8.13 25.82
C ASP A 617 7.92 -8.83 26.88
N PRO A 618 9.26 -8.84 26.76
CA PRO A 618 10.14 -9.45 27.74
C PRO A 618 10.16 -8.71 29.09
N GLU A 619 9.69 -7.48 29.16
CA GLU A 619 9.66 -6.68 30.38
C GLU A 619 8.31 -6.77 31.13
N LEU A 620 7.27 -7.36 30.55
CA LEU A 620 6.01 -7.60 31.24
C LEU A 620 6.29 -8.40 32.54
N PRO A 621 5.78 -7.98 33.72
CA PRO A 621 5.97 -8.76 34.96
C PRO A 621 5.56 -10.22 34.80
N VAL A 622 6.20 -11.14 35.50
CA VAL A 622 5.85 -12.58 35.44
C VAL A 622 4.39 -12.81 35.80
N THR A 623 3.86 -12.05 36.77
CA THR A 623 2.47 -12.10 37.19
C THR A 623 1.54 -11.36 36.22
N GLY A 624 2.06 -10.57 35.27
CA GLY A 624 1.30 -9.60 34.48
C GLY A 624 0.07 -10.19 33.79
N TYR A 625 0.18 -11.38 33.18
CA TYR A 625 -0.98 -12.03 32.55
C TYR A 625 -2.11 -12.34 33.55
N ALA A 626 -1.75 -12.91 34.71
CA ALA A 626 -2.74 -13.22 35.75
C ALA A 626 -3.31 -11.95 36.41
N ASP A 627 -2.51 -10.91 36.55
CA ASP A 627 -2.93 -9.64 37.14
C ASP A 627 -3.94 -8.91 36.21
N LEU A 628 -3.72 -8.91 34.89
CA LEU A 628 -4.70 -8.39 33.92
C LEU A 628 -6.07 -9.07 34.07
N VAL A 629 -6.08 -10.40 34.13
CA VAL A 629 -7.35 -11.16 34.31
C VAL A 629 -8.02 -10.85 35.62
N ARG A 630 -7.28 -10.84 36.75
CA ARG A 630 -7.84 -10.53 38.07
C ARG A 630 -8.46 -9.14 38.14
N THR A 631 -7.75 -8.14 37.63
CA THR A 631 -8.22 -6.74 37.63
C THR A 631 -9.52 -6.59 36.82
N ILE A 632 -9.64 -7.28 35.67
CA ILE A 632 -10.90 -7.32 34.90
C ILE A 632 -12.00 -7.98 35.73
N LYS A 633 -11.75 -9.15 36.33
CA LYS A 633 -12.76 -9.88 37.12
C LYS A 633 -13.17 -9.14 38.39
N GLU A 634 -12.26 -8.41 39.03
CA GLU A 634 -12.57 -7.54 40.16
C GLU A 634 -13.49 -6.37 39.74
N ARG A 635 -13.22 -5.78 38.56
CA ARG A 635 -14.00 -4.65 38.01
C ARG A 635 -15.35 -5.08 37.44
N VAL A 636 -15.36 -6.21 36.70
CA VAL A 636 -16.55 -6.74 36.00
C VAL A 636 -16.60 -8.26 36.17
N PRO A 637 -17.08 -8.78 37.31
CA PRO A 637 -17.08 -10.22 37.59
C PRO A 637 -17.81 -11.09 36.57
N SER A 638 -18.79 -10.55 35.85
CA SER A 638 -19.58 -11.24 34.83
C SER A 638 -18.93 -11.24 33.42
N MET A 639 -17.85 -10.49 33.21
CA MET A 639 -17.19 -10.41 31.89
C MET A 639 -16.52 -11.73 31.59
N HIS A 640 -16.82 -12.32 30.41
CA HIS A 640 -16.07 -13.46 29.90
C HIS A 640 -14.72 -13.00 29.38
N VAL A 641 -13.64 -13.56 29.89
CA VAL A 641 -12.25 -13.23 29.48
C VAL A 641 -11.74 -14.31 28.54
N HIS A 642 -11.70 -13.99 27.25
CA HIS A 642 -11.12 -14.81 26.17
C HIS A 642 -9.72 -14.27 25.87
N ALA A 643 -8.66 -14.93 26.38
CA ALA A 643 -7.34 -14.30 26.36
C ALA A 643 -6.19 -15.29 26.24
N PHE A 644 -5.08 -14.74 25.75
CA PHE A 644 -3.75 -15.30 25.67
C PHE A 644 -3.59 -16.47 24.69
N SER A 645 -2.93 -16.16 23.57
CA SER A 645 -2.54 -17.15 22.57
C SER A 645 -1.58 -18.20 23.16
N PRO A 646 -1.46 -19.39 22.56
CA PRO A 646 -0.45 -20.37 22.94
C PRO A 646 0.97 -19.82 23.05
N MET A 647 1.31 -18.79 22.26
CA MET A 647 2.63 -18.13 22.36
C MET A 647 2.78 -17.35 23.65
N GLU A 648 1.76 -16.60 24.08
CA GLU A 648 1.74 -15.88 25.36
C GLU A 648 1.76 -16.84 26.54
N ILE A 649 1.05 -17.97 26.45
CA ILE A 649 1.02 -19.01 27.47
C ILE A 649 2.42 -19.62 27.68
N VAL A 650 3.10 -20.01 26.59
CA VAL A 650 4.47 -20.55 26.67
C VAL A 650 5.44 -19.51 27.21
N ASN A 651 5.30 -18.24 26.79
CA ASN A 651 6.14 -17.14 27.32
C ASN A 651 5.95 -16.97 28.84
N GLY A 652 4.70 -16.95 29.31
CA GLY A 652 4.38 -16.80 30.73
C GLY A 652 4.89 -17.99 31.55
N ALA A 653 4.62 -19.21 31.13
CA ALA A 653 5.07 -20.44 31.79
C ALA A 653 6.61 -20.52 31.89
N SER A 654 7.30 -20.27 30.78
CA SER A 654 8.78 -20.31 30.72
C SER A 654 9.42 -19.26 31.65
N ARG A 655 8.91 -18.03 31.62
CA ARG A 655 9.40 -16.94 32.47
C ARG A 655 9.08 -17.17 33.95
N GLY A 656 7.95 -17.80 34.25
CA GLY A 656 7.54 -18.20 35.61
C GLY A 656 8.25 -19.44 36.11
N GLY A 657 9.02 -20.13 35.28
CA GLY A 657 9.67 -21.40 35.63
C GLY A 657 8.66 -22.50 35.99
N GLN A 658 7.46 -22.46 35.37
CA GLN A 658 6.35 -23.38 35.58
C GLN A 658 6.11 -24.28 34.37
N SER A 659 5.44 -25.42 34.57
CA SER A 659 4.94 -26.19 33.45
C SER A 659 3.78 -25.45 32.78
N VAL A 660 3.50 -25.72 31.49
CA VAL A 660 2.34 -25.18 30.78
C VAL A 660 1.05 -25.50 31.54
N ARG A 661 0.92 -26.68 32.08
CA ARG A 661 -0.25 -27.12 32.88
C ARG A 661 -0.44 -26.25 34.13
N ASP A 662 0.61 -26.09 34.94
CA ASP A 662 0.51 -25.32 36.21
C ASP A 662 0.20 -23.87 35.93
N TRP A 663 0.79 -23.32 34.84
CA TRP A 663 0.53 -21.96 34.41
C TRP A 663 -0.93 -21.76 33.95
N LEU A 664 -1.49 -22.68 33.15
CA LEU A 664 -2.88 -22.62 32.70
C LEU A 664 -3.85 -22.77 33.91
N VAL A 665 -3.54 -23.63 34.90
CA VAL A 665 -4.32 -23.74 36.12
C VAL A 665 -4.31 -22.40 36.89
N ALA A 666 -3.16 -21.77 37.03
CA ALA A 666 -3.04 -20.48 37.71
C ALA A 666 -3.80 -19.35 36.98
N LEU A 667 -3.77 -19.33 35.65
CA LEU A 667 -4.57 -18.37 34.88
C LEU A 667 -6.07 -18.60 35.01
N ARG A 668 -6.52 -19.86 35.00
CA ARG A 668 -7.93 -20.20 35.25
C ARG A 668 -8.38 -19.79 36.64
N GLU A 669 -7.54 -20.02 37.68
CA GLU A 669 -7.81 -19.57 39.06
C GLU A 669 -7.81 -18.04 39.17
N ALA A 670 -7.09 -17.32 38.31
CA ALA A 670 -7.16 -15.86 38.22
C ALA A 670 -8.46 -15.36 37.55
N GLY A 671 -9.23 -16.25 36.92
CA GLY A 671 -10.50 -15.93 36.26
C GLY A 671 -10.49 -16.01 34.74
N LEU A 672 -9.45 -16.57 34.09
CA LEU A 672 -9.45 -16.85 32.65
C LEU A 672 -10.54 -17.87 32.30
N ASP A 673 -11.40 -17.56 31.35
CA ASP A 673 -12.53 -18.42 30.97
C ASP A 673 -12.24 -19.29 29.75
N THR A 674 -11.68 -18.70 28.67
CA THR A 674 -11.32 -19.43 27.43
C THR A 674 -10.04 -18.85 26.81
N ILE A 675 -9.39 -19.61 25.91
CA ILE A 675 -8.19 -19.15 25.20
C ILE A 675 -8.42 -19.10 23.68
N PRO A 676 -7.84 -18.13 22.95
CA PRO A 676 -7.89 -18.11 21.50
C PRO A 676 -6.93 -19.15 20.90
N GLY A 677 -7.33 -19.82 19.84
CA GLY A 677 -6.48 -20.71 19.05
C GLY A 677 -5.53 -19.98 18.08
N THR A 678 -5.27 -18.70 18.33
CA THR A 678 -4.33 -17.90 17.54
C THR A 678 -2.90 -18.42 17.65
N ALA A 679 -1.95 -17.81 16.94
CA ALA A 679 -0.60 -18.33 16.79
C ALA A 679 -0.52 -19.70 16.09
N ALA A 680 -1.63 -20.24 15.57
CA ALA A 680 -1.64 -21.43 14.72
C ALA A 680 -1.11 -21.13 13.32
N GLU A 681 -1.48 -20.01 12.74
CA GLU A 681 -1.31 -19.65 11.32
C GLU A 681 -1.62 -20.86 10.43
N ILE A 682 -0.61 -21.59 9.97
CA ILE A 682 -0.70 -22.94 9.39
C ILE A 682 0.07 -23.90 10.29
N LEU A 683 -0.54 -25.02 10.67
CA LEU A 683 0.07 -26.07 11.49
C LEU A 683 0.92 -27.03 10.62
N ASP A 684 1.90 -26.42 9.96
CA ASP A 684 2.93 -27.07 9.15
C ASP A 684 4.26 -26.35 9.42
N ASP A 685 5.28 -27.06 9.89
CA ASP A 685 6.52 -26.45 10.36
C ASP A 685 7.34 -25.83 9.23
N GLU A 686 7.25 -26.31 7.99
CA GLU A 686 7.93 -25.67 6.85
C GLU A 686 7.32 -24.30 6.56
N VAL A 687 6.00 -24.20 6.54
CA VAL A 687 5.28 -22.92 6.41
C VAL A 687 5.54 -22.01 7.60
N ARG A 688 5.50 -22.54 8.82
CA ARG A 688 5.71 -21.76 10.05
C ARG A 688 7.09 -21.11 10.10
N TRP A 689 8.14 -21.82 9.67
CA TRP A 689 9.50 -21.26 9.63
C TRP A 689 9.69 -20.13 8.61
N VAL A 690 8.92 -20.14 7.53
CA VAL A 690 8.85 -18.99 6.61
C VAL A 690 8.16 -17.81 7.26
N LEU A 691 7.04 -18.04 7.94
CA LEU A 691 6.23 -16.98 8.54
C LEU A 691 6.92 -16.30 9.72
N THR A 692 7.74 -17.03 10.48
CA THR A 692 8.29 -16.50 11.73
C THR A 692 9.70 -17.01 12.01
N LYS A 693 10.48 -16.19 12.73
CA LYS A 693 11.83 -16.57 13.17
C LYS A 693 11.84 -17.23 14.57
N GLY A 694 10.82 -17.00 15.40
CA GLY A 694 10.83 -17.39 16.82
C GLY A 694 9.49 -17.92 17.35
N LYS A 695 8.61 -18.40 16.48
CA LYS A 695 7.30 -18.90 16.88
C LYS A 695 7.32 -20.40 17.24
N LEU A 696 6.30 -20.84 17.96
CA LEU A 696 6.17 -22.22 18.44
C LEU A 696 6.15 -23.23 17.26
N PRO A 697 6.85 -24.36 17.37
CA PRO A 697 6.61 -25.52 16.51
C PRO A 697 5.17 -26.01 16.61
N THR A 698 4.68 -26.67 15.57
CA THR A 698 3.35 -27.28 15.54
C THR A 698 3.08 -28.17 16.75
N ALA A 699 4.04 -29.04 17.11
CA ALA A 699 3.90 -29.93 18.26
C ALA A 699 3.70 -29.17 19.59
N THR A 700 4.39 -28.05 19.80
CA THR A 700 4.23 -27.24 21.02
C THR A 700 2.87 -26.52 21.04
N TRP A 701 2.38 -26.03 19.88
CA TRP A 701 1.03 -25.47 19.80
C TRP A 701 -0.03 -26.50 20.17
N ILE A 702 0.08 -27.74 19.64
CA ILE A 702 -0.82 -28.86 19.97
C ILE A 702 -0.77 -29.15 21.48
N GLU A 703 0.43 -29.23 22.07
CA GLU A 703 0.61 -29.49 23.51
C GLU A 703 -0.11 -28.43 24.37
N VAL A 704 0.04 -27.14 24.05
CA VAL A 704 -0.61 -26.06 24.80
C VAL A 704 -2.14 -26.16 24.71
N ILE A 705 -2.68 -26.34 23.50
CA ILE A 705 -4.14 -26.43 23.30
C ILE A 705 -4.73 -27.67 24.00
N THR A 706 -4.12 -28.84 23.82
CA THR A 706 -4.60 -30.07 24.45
C THR A 706 -4.50 -29.97 26.00
N THR A 707 -3.41 -29.36 26.51
CA THR A 707 -3.29 -29.14 27.95
C THR A 707 -4.35 -28.17 28.48
N ALA A 708 -4.65 -27.10 27.73
CA ALA A 708 -5.73 -26.16 28.10
C ALA A 708 -7.09 -26.86 28.18
N HIS A 709 -7.43 -27.67 27.20
CA HIS A 709 -8.66 -28.48 27.21
C HIS A 709 -8.70 -29.44 28.41
N GLN A 710 -7.58 -30.11 28.70
CA GLN A 710 -7.48 -31.05 29.84
C GLN A 710 -7.63 -30.36 31.21
N VAL A 711 -7.25 -29.10 31.36
CA VAL A 711 -7.45 -28.33 32.59
C VAL A 711 -8.84 -27.65 32.64
N GLY A 712 -9.67 -27.85 31.62
CA GLY A 712 -11.04 -27.34 31.54
C GLY A 712 -11.20 -25.93 30.94
N LEU A 713 -10.16 -25.43 30.23
CA LEU A 713 -10.24 -24.22 29.41
C LEU A 713 -10.56 -24.60 27.97
N ARG A 714 -11.70 -24.17 27.45
CA ARG A 714 -12.04 -24.33 26.02
C ARG A 714 -11.30 -23.32 25.16
N SER A 715 -11.25 -23.56 23.87
CA SER A 715 -10.60 -22.63 22.94
C SER A 715 -11.33 -22.48 21.61
N SER A 716 -11.09 -21.38 20.91
CA SER A 716 -11.31 -21.32 19.47
C SER A 716 -10.19 -22.09 18.72
N SER A 717 -10.38 -22.33 17.43
CA SER A 717 -9.33 -22.80 16.52
C SER A 717 -9.23 -21.83 15.35
N THR A 718 -8.01 -21.54 14.87
CA THR A 718 -7.79 -20.55 13.79
C THR A 718 -6.87 -21.10 12.71
N MET A 719 -7.02 -20.60 11.49
CA MET A 719 -6.09 -20.83 10.38
C MET A 719 -5.90 -19.50 9.63
N MET A 720 -4.66 -19.03 9.47
CA MET A 720 -4.37 -17.90 8.60
C MET A 720 -3.90 -18.44 7.24
N TYR A 721 -4.56 -18.02 6.16
CA TYR A 721 -4.32 -18.53 4.81
C TYR A 721 -4.23 -17.40 3.79
N GLY A 722 -3.64 -17.70 2.62
CA GLY A 722 -3.50 -16.74 1.52
C GLY A 722 -2.15 -16.03 1.48
N HIS A 723 -1.10 -16.56 2.16
CA HIS A 723 0.25 -15.99 2.19
C HIS A 723 1.26 -16.80 1.34
N VAL A 724 1.84 -17.91 1.88
CA VAL A 724 2.78 -18.82 1.22
C VAL A 724 2.22 -20.25 1.18
N ASP A 725 1.04 -20.42 1.70
CA ASP A 725 0.31 -21.67 1.81
C ASP A 725 -0.31 -22.13 0.46
N ALA A 726 -0.63 -23.41 0.40
CA ALA A 726 -1.31 -24.08 -0.70
C ALA A 726 -2.43 -24.97 -0.16
N PRO A 727 -3.36 -25.47 -1.01
CA PRO A 727 -4.50 -26.28 -0.59
C PRO A 727 -4.15 -27.51 0.28
N ARG A 728 -2.99 -28.15 0.06
CA ARG A 728 -2.54 -29.26 0.90
C ARG A 728 -2.31 -28.86 2.35
N HIS A 729 -1.86 -27.65 2.58
CA HIS A 729 -1.63 -27.13 3.92
C HIS A 729 -2.95 -26.87 4.67
N TRP A 730 -4.03 -26.49 3.94
CA TRP A 730 -5.35 -26.33 4.52
C TRP A 730 -5.89 -27.68 5.00
N VAL A 731 -5.77 -28.72 4.15
CA VAL A 731 -6.19 -30.09 4.48
C VAL A 731 -5.40 -30.63 5.68
N GLY A 732 -4.07 -30.48 5.66
CA GLY A 732 -3.19 -30.90 6.77
C GLY A 732 -3.55 -30.21 8.09
N HIS A 733 -3.74 -28.90 8.07
CA HIS A 733 -4.15 -28.09 9.22
C HIS A 733 -5.49 -28.55 9.80
N LEU A 734 -6.52 -28.69 8.95
CA LEU A 734 -7.85 -29.12 9.38
C LEU A 734 -7.83 -30.56 9.94
N ASN A 735 -7.00 -31.45 9.41
CA ASN A 735 -6.82 -32.81 9.96
C ASN A 735 -6.22 -32.78 11.38
N ILE A 736 -5.28 -31.90 11.66
CA ILE A 736 -4.73 -31.72 13.01
C ILE A 736 -5.83 -31.23 13.98
N LEU A 737 -6.64 -30.25 13.57
CA LEU A 737 -7.76 -29.77 14.39
C LEU A 737 -8.79 -30.88 14.66
N ARG A 738 -9.11 -31.69 13.66
CA ARG A 738 -9.98 -32.88 13.82
C ARG A 738 -9.44 -33.84 14.87
N SER A 739 -8.15 -34.15 14.81
CA SER A 739 -7.51 -35.06 15.74
C SER A 739 -7.55 -34.55 17.17
N ILE A 740 -7.29 -33.26 17.39
CA ILE A 740 -7.37 -32.62 18.70
C ILE A 740 -8.83 -32.62 19.20
N GLN A 741 -9.80 -32.31 18.33
CA GLN A 741 -11.21 -32.30 18.72
C GLN A 741 -11.72 -33.71 19.07
N ASP A 742 -11.29 -34.72 18.32
CA ASP A 742 -11.65 -36.14 18.63
C ASP A 742 -11.07 -36.58 19.98
N GLU A 743 -9.89 -36.07 20.37
CA GLU A 743 -9.27 -36.39 21.66
C GLU A 743 -9.88 -35.62 22.82
N THR A 744 -10.17 -34.30 22.65
CA THR A 744 -10.42 -33.41 23.78
C THR A 744 -11.84 -32.81 23.81
N GLY A 745 -12.51 -32.68 22.68
CA GLY A 745 -13.81 -32.00 22.56
C GLY A 745 -13.78 -30.50 22.94
N GLY A 746 -12.60 -29.88 22.99
CA GLY A 746 -12.41 -28.56 23.61
C GLY A 746 -12.57 -27.37 22.68
N PHE A 747 -12.57 -27.53 21.36
CA PHE A 747 -12.80 -26.43 20.41
C PHE A 747 -14.28 -26.04 20.38
N THR A 748 -14.54 -24.73 20.43
CA THR A 748 -15.88 -24.14 20.32
C THR A 748 -16.24 -23.76 18.88
N GLU A 749 -15.23 -23.37 18.10
CA GLU A 749 -15.39 -22.84 16.74
C GLU A 749 -14.09 -22.96 15.92
N PHE A 750 -14.24 -22.83 14.60
CA PHE A 750 -13.13 -22.64 13.67
C PHE A 750 -13.22 -21.26 13.01
N VAL A 751 -12.11 -20.52 13.02
CA VAL A 751 -12.00 -19.15 12.48
C VAL A 751 -10.97 -19.10 11.36
N PRO A 752 -11.36 -19.17 10.09
CA PRO A 752 -10.47 -18.95 8.96
C PRO A 752 -10.18 -17.44 8.82
N LEU A 753 -8.91 -17.10 8.85
CA LEU A 753 -8.40 -15.72 8.83
C LEU A 753 -7.69 -15.43 7.49
N PRO A 754 -8.30 -14.73 6.54
CA PRO A 754 -7.63 -14.25 5.35
C PRO A 754 -6.39 -13.42 5.70
N PHE A 755 -5.28 -13.68 5.02
CA PHE A 755 -4.05 -12.90 5.19
C PHE A 755 -4.24 -11.47 4.67
N VAL A 756 -4.10 -10.49 5.56
CA VAL A 756 -4.08 -9.06 5.24
C VAL A 756 -2.64 -8.69 4.94
N HIS A 757 -2.34 -8.42 3.68
CA HIS A 757 -0.96 -8.38 3.18
C HIS A 757 -0.32 -6.98 3.16
N GLN A 758 -1.12 -5.93 3.09
CA GLN A 758 -0.72 -4.59 2.66
C GLN A 758 0.48 -4.01 3.43
N SER A 759 0.46 -4.10 4.75
CA SER A 759 1.55 -3.64 5.62
C SER A 759 2.42 -4.80 6.18
N SER A 760 2.19 -6.03 5.71
CA SER A 760 2.94 -7.20 6.16
C SER A 760 4.40 -7.15 5.67
N PRO A 761 5.41 -7.22 6.55
CA PRO A 761 6.81 -7.27 6.14
C PRO A 761 7.13 -8.38 5.15
N LEU A 762 6.50 -9.56 5.30
CA LEU A 762 6.67 -10.71 4.40
C LEU A 762 6.23 -10.38 2.96
N TYR A 763 5.09 -9.71 2.83
CA TYR A 763 4.60 -9.26 1.52
C TYR A 763 5.43 -8.10 0.97
N LEU A 764 5.79 -7.14 1.82
CA LEU A 764 6.61 -6.00 1.44
C LEU A 764 7.99 -6.43 0.93
N ALA A 765 8.52 -7.54 1.44
CA ALA A 765 9.76 -8.16 0.97
C ALA A 765 9.60 -9.03 -0.31
N GLY A 766 8.39 -9.12 -0.88
CA GLY A 766 8.12 -9.94 -2.05
C GLY A 766 8.15 -11.45 -1.79
N ALA A 767 7.94 -11.86 -0.53
CA ALA A 767 8.01 -13.27 -0.11
C ALA A 767 6.62 -13.87 0.21
N ALA A 768 5.53 -13.20 -0.13
CA ALA A 768 4.17 -13.72 0.00
C ALA A 768 3.29 -13.24 -1.16
N ARG A 769 2.20 -13.96 -1.43
CA ARG A 769 1.17 -13.52 -2.38
C ARG A 769 0.26 -12.44 -1.75
N PRO A 770 -0.49 -11.67 -2.57
CA PRO A 770 -1.30 -10.54 -2.10
C PRO A 770 -2.62 -10.98 -1.44
N GLY A 771 -2.55 -11.83 -0.43
CA GLY A 771 -3.71 -12.39 0.22
C GLY A 771 -4.42 -13.50 -0.59
N PRO A 772 -5.49 -14.08 -0.04
CA PRO A 772 -6.28 -15.09 -0.74
C PRO A 772 -7.17 -14.45 -1.80
N THR A 773 -7.44 -15.21 -2.86
CA THR A 773 -8.44 -14.84 -3.87
C THR A 773 -9.87 -15.06 -3.33
N GLN A 774 -10.87 -14.50 -4.00
CA GLN A 774 -12.29 -14.79 -3.70
C GLN A 774 -12.58 -16.30 -3.77
N ARG A 775 -11.96 -16.99 -4.73
CA ARG A 775 -12.01 -18.44 -4.87
C ARG A 775 -11.47 -19.13 -3.62
N ASP A 776 -10.28 -18.73 -3.14
CA ASP A 776 -9.66 -19.33 -1.96
C ASP A 776 -10.52 -19.13 -0.69
N ASN A 777 -11.07 -17.93 -0.51
CA ASN A 777 -11.96 -17.64 0.61
C ASN A 777 -13.16 -18.61 0.65
N ARG A 778 -13.83 -18.77 -0.50
CA ARG A 778 -14.99 -19.66 -0.61
C ARG A 778 -14.60 -21.14 -0.42
N ALA A 779 -13.50 -21.56 -1.03
CA ALA A 779 -13.02 -22.94 -0.92
C ALA A 779 -12.63 -23.30 0.52
N VAL A 780 -11.92 -22.42 1.23
CA VAL A 780 -11.49 -22.67 2.62
C VAL A 780 -12.70 -22.79 3.57
N HIS A 781 -13.68 -21.90 3.48
CA HIS A 781 -14.87 -21.97 4.35
C HIS A 781 -15.72 -23.19 4.04
N ALA A 782 -15.93 -23.50 2.78
CA ALA A 782 -16.70 -24.67 2.37
C ALA A 782 -15.99 -26.00 2.72
N LEU A 783 -14.70 -26.10 2.46
CA LEU A 783 -13.87 -27.23 2.85
C LEU A 783 -13.89 -27.46 4.37
N ALA A 784 -13.74 -26.37 5.15
CA ALA A 784 -13.80 -26.46 6.61
C ALA A 784 -15.14 -27.02 7.09
N ARG A 785 -16.27 -26.58 6.50
CA ARG A 785 -17.60 -27.12 6.83
C ARG A 785 -17.69 -28.61 6.56
N VAL A 786 -17.14 -29.10 5.44
CA VAL A 786 -17.13 -30.52 5.08
C VAL A 786 -16.22 -31.30 6.04
N MET A 787 -14.97 -30.87 6.23
CA MET A 787 -13.99 -31.63 7.01
C MET A 787 -14.29 -31.65 8.52
N LEU A 788 -14.86 -30.57 9.06
CA LEU A 788 -15.13 -30.41 10.49
C LEU A 788 -16.56 -30.87 10.88
N HIS A 789 -17.34 -31.37 9.91
CA HIS A 789 -18.70 -31.84 10.15
C HIS A 789 -18.76 -32.87 11.28
N GLY A 790 -19.68 -32.65 12.23
CA GLY A 790 -19.86 -33.50 13.42
C GLY A 790 -18.76 -33.41 14.48
N ARG A 791 -17.84 -32.44 14.36
CA ARG A 791 -16.74 -32.18 15.31
C ARG A 791 -16.73 -30.74 15.79
N ILE A 792 -16.66 -29.78 14.86
CA ILE A 792 -16.71 -28.34 15.15
C ILE A 792 -17.86 -27.75 14.36
N ASP A 793 -18.97 -27.47 15.04
CA ASP A 793 -20.22 -27.06 14.41
C ASP A 793 -20.21 -25.58 13.95
N ASN A 794 -19.40 -24.75 14.57
CA ASN A 794 -19.41 -23.33 14.32
C ASN A 794 -18.20 -22.92 13.48
N ILE A 795 -18.48 -22.28 12.33
CA ILE A 795 -17.47 -21.70 11.45
C ILE A 795 -17.73 -20.21 11.34
N GLN A 796 -16.77 -19.45 11.84
CA GLN A 796 -16.80 -17.99 11.82
C GLN A 796 -16.31 -17.47 10.47
N THR A 797 -16.80 -16.28 10.08
CA THR A 797 -16.22 -15.48 8.98
C THR A 797 -15.79 -14.13 9.49
N SER A 798 -14.70 -13.59 8.97
CA SER A 798 -14.08 -12.36 9.48
C SER A 798 -14.49 -11.15 8.63
N TRP A 799 -15.52 -10.40 9.06
CA TRP A 799 -15.97 -9.20 8.35
C TRP A 799 -14.87 -8.12 8.26
N VAL A 800 -14.00 -8.02 9.26
CA VAL A 800 -12.89 -7.05 9.28
C VAL A 800 -11.86 -7.30 8.18
N LYS A 801 -11.79 -8.50 7.65
CA LYS A 801 -10.86 -8.89 6.58
C LYS A 801 -11.54 -9.02 5.20
N LEU A 802 -12.81 -9.40 5.18
CA LEU A 802 -13.56 -9.73 3.95
C LEU A 802 -14.53 -8.62 3.50
N GLY A 803 -14.80 -7.65 4.37
CA GLY A 803 -15.86 -6.67 4.15
C GLY A 803 -17.26 -7.29 4.17
N VAL A 804 -18.28 -6.49 3.91
CA VAL A 804 -19.68 -6.92 3.98
C VAL A 804 -20.00 -7.98 2.93
N GLU A 805 -19.64 -7.74 1.67
CA GLU A 805 -19.98 -8.65 0.57
C GLU A 805 -19.19 -9.97 0.64
N GLY A 806 -17.91 -9.90 0.99
CA GLY A 806 -17.12 -11.12 1.23
C GLY A 806 -17.69 -11.96 2.38
N THR A 807 -18.10 -11.31 3.47
CA THR A 807 -18.74 -11.97 4.61
C THR A 807 -20.05 -12.66 4.23
N ARG A 808 -20.92 -11.99 3.47
CA ARG A 808 -22.17 -12.58 2.94
C ARG A 808 -21.89 -13.81 2.08
N ALA A 809 -20.87 -13.74 1.21
CA ALA A 809 -20.48 -14.88 0.40
C ALA A 809 -20.01 -16.08 1.23
N MET A 810 -19.32 -15.88 2.37
CA MET A 810 -18.93 -16.97 3.26
C MET A 810 -20.12 -17.52 4.04
N LEU A 811 -21.04 -16.67 4.50
CA LEU A 811 -22.25 -17.09 5.20
C LEU A 811 -23.20 -17.94 4.33
N THR A 812 -23.17 -17.76 3.00
CA THR A 812 -23.90 -18.60 2.04
C THR A 812 -23.06 -19.77 1.52
N GLY A 813 -21.87 -19.99 2.06
CA GLY A 813 -20.92 -21.03 1.67
C GLY A 813 -20.40 -21.89 2.83
N GLY A 814 -21.18 -22.05 3.91
CA GLY A 814 -20.85 -22.95 5.01
C GLY A 814 -20.53 -22.28 6.34
N ALA A 815 -20.29 -20.96 6.38
CA ALA A 815 -20.14 -20.21 7.65
C ALA A 815 -21.48 -19.90 8.30
N ASN A 816 -21.48 -19.77 9.63
CA ASN A 816 -22.68 -19.45 10.42
C ASN A 816 -22.47 -18.36 11.47
N ASP A 817 -21.28 -17.85 11.63
CA ASP A 817 -20.93 -16.89 12.69
C ASP A 817 -20.19 -15.68 12.13
N LEU A 818 -20.55 -14.49 12.60
CA LEU A 818 -19.93 -13.20 12.21
C LEU A 818 -18.76 -12.82 13.11
N GLY A 819 -18.45 -13.61 14.13
CA GLY A 819 -17.55 -13.18 15.19
C GLY A 819 -18.20 -12.11 16.07
N GLY A 820 -17.50 -11.04 16.34
CA GLY A 820 -17.97 -10.04 17.29
C GLY A 820 -18.09 -8.63 16.74
N THR A 821 -18.59 -7.73 17.59
CA THR A 821 -18.59 -6.27 17.36
C THR A 821 -17.20 -5.70 17.35
N LEU A 822 -16.24 -6.35 18.04
CA LEU A 822 -14.82 -6.05 18.21
C LEU A 822 -14.51 -4.70 18.88
N MET A 823 -15.32 -3.67 18.72
CA MET A 823 -15.25 -2.30 19.26
C MET A 823 -13.87 -1.61 19.06
N GLU A 824 -12.75 -2.37 19.02
CA GLU A 824 -11.40 -1.85 18.88
C GLU A 824 -10.47 -2.90 18.21
N GLU A 825 -10.64 -3.13 16.90
CA GLU A 825 -9.77 -4.05 16.16
C GLU A 825 -8.57 -3.32 15.55
N THR A 826 -7.43 -3.38 16.24
CA THR A 826 -6.21 -2.69 15.87
C THR A 826 -5.28 -3.55 15.01
N ILE A 827 -5.22 -4.86 15.22
CA ILE A 827 -4.25 -5.75 14.55
C ILE A 827 -4.49 -5.81 13.04
N SER A 828 -5.73 -6.04 12.62
CA SER A 828 -6.09 -6.11 11.20
C SER A 828 -5.99 -4.74 10.53
N ARG A 829 -6.33 -3.67 11.25
CA ARG A 829 -6.19 -2.28 10.76
C ARG A 829 -4.73 -1.93 10.51
N MET A 830 -3.82 -2.23 11.43
CA MET A 830 -2.38 -2.01 11.26
C MET A 830 -1.78 -2.86 10.13
N ALA A 831 -2.37 -4.02 9.84
CA ALA A 831 -2.01 -4.83 8.69
C ALA A 831 -2.53 -4.29 7.35
N GLY A 832 -3.39 -3.26 7.37
CA GLY A 832 -3.94 -2.59 6.19
C GLY A 832 -5.38 -2.98 5.85
N SER A 833 -6.14 -3.59 6.78
CA SER A 833 -7.58 -3.81 6.57
C SER A 833 -8.34 -2.49 6.54
N MET A 834 -9.29 -2.37 5.61
CA MET A 834 -10.07 -1.15 5.33
C MET A 834 -11.56 -1.27 5.70
N HIS A 835 -11.94 -2.31 6.44
CA HIS A 835 -13.35 -2.60 6.73
C HIS A 835 -13.80 -2.15 8.12
N GLY A 836 -13.10 -1.18 8.69
CA GLY A 836 -13.36 -0.62 10.01
C GLY A 836 -12.77 -1.45 11.16
N SER A 837 -12.80 -0.90 12.37
CA SER A 837 -12.33 -1.54 13.60
C SER A 837 -13.46 -2.04 14.49
N GLU A 838 -14.70 -1.63 14.21
CA GLU A 838 -15.90 -2.02 14.93
C GLU A 838 -17.09 -2.19 13.99
N LYS A 839 -18.10 -2.94 14.46
CA LYS A 839 -19.44 -2.94 13.89
C LYS A 839 -20.48 -2.93 14.99
N THR A 840 -21.51 -2.11 14.81
CA THR A 840 -22.67 -2.09 15.69
C THR A 840 -23.49 -3.38 15.51
N VAL A 841 -24.27 -3.71 16.52
CA VAL A 841 -25.24 -4.82 16.45
C VAL A 841 -26.18 -4.67 15.26
N ALA A 842 -26.61 -3.43 14.96
CA ALA A 842 -27.50 -3.14 13.82
C ALA A 842 -26.83 -3.44 12.47
N GLU A 843 -25.55 -3.13 12.31
CA GLU A 843 -24.78 -3.46 11.09
C GLU A 843 -24.59 -4.97 10.95
N LEU A 844 -24.30 -5.71 12.04
CA LEU A 844 -24.22 -7.17 12.01
C LEU A 844 -25.56 -7.80 11.60
N HIS A 845 -26.69 -7.27 12.11
CA HIS A 845 -28.03 -7.68 11.66
C HIS A 845 -28.23 -7.39 10.18
N ALA A 846 -27.83 -6.19 9.67
CA ALA A 846 -27.98 -5.85 8.26
C ALA A 846 -27.15 -6.76 7.34
N ILE A 847 -26.01 -7.30 7.79
CA ILE A 847 -25.24 -8.30 7.04
C ILE A 847 -26.07 -9.59 6.89
N ALA A 848 -26.64 -10.11 7.97
CA ALA A 848 -27.43 -11.33 7.97
C ALA A 848 -28.76 -11.17 7.22
N ASP A 849 -29.46 -10.05 7.43
CA ASP A 849 -30.71 -9.72 6.74
C ASP A 849 -30.50 -9.63 5.21
N GLY A 850 -29.35 -9.13 4.77
CA GLY A 850 -28.98 -9.05 3.36
C GLY A 850 -28.90 -10.40 2.63
N ILE A 851 -28.82 -11.52 3.38
CA ILE A 851 -28.90 -12.90 2.85
C ILE A 851 -30.15 -13.64 3.31
N GLY A 852 -31.13 -12.92 3.90
CA GLY A 852 -32.40 -13.50 4.35
C GLY A 852 -32.31 -14.43 5.56
N ARG A 853 -31.26 -14.30 6.40
CA ARG A 853 -31.06 -15.13 7.59
C ARG A 853 -31.19 -14.31 8.87
N PRO A 854 -31.80 -14.83 9.96
CA PRO A 854 -31.91 -14.10 11.21
C PRO A 854 -30.57 -14.04 11.96
N ALA A 855 -30.21 -12.86 12.47
CA ALA A 855 -29.05 -12.67 13.34
C ALA A 855 -29.40 -12.97 14.80
N ARG A 856 -28.50 -13.62 15.54
CA ARG A 856 -28.69 -13.95 16.95
C ARG A 856 -27.41 -13.77 17.76
N GLN A 857 -27.51 -13.04 18.88
CA GLN A 857 -26.41 -12.94 19.83
C GLN A 857 -26.17 -14.27 20.55
N ARG A 858 -24.89 -14.64 20.69
CA ARG A 858 -24.41 -15.81 21.45
C ARG A 858 -23.47 -15.40 22.60
N THR A 859 -23.20 -16.34 23.49
CA THR A 859 -22.05 -16.27 24.41
C THR A 859 -20.78 -16.75 23.68
N THR A 860 -19.58 -16.56 24.26
CA THR A 860 -18.32 -17.07 23.75
C THR A 860 -18.36 -18.57 23.47
N GLU A 861 -19.03 -19.35 24.31
CA GLU A 861 -19.18 -20.79 24.17
C GLU A 861 -20.46 -21.23 23.43
N TYR A 862 -21.02 -20.35 22.60
CA TYR A 862 -22.22 -20.61 21.76
C TYR A 862 -23.53 -20.89 22.52
N GLY A 863 -23.58 -20.49 23.80
CA GLY A 863 -24.81 -20.50 24.58
C GLY A 863 -25.75 -19.34 24.21
N ARG A 864 -26.99 -19.40 24.75
CA ARG A 864 -27.96 -18.30 24.63
C ARG A 864 -27.63 -17.20 25.62
N VAL A 865 -27.68 -15.95 25.15
CA VAL A 865 -27.65 -14.79 26.07
C VAL A 865 -29.00 -14.64 26.72
N GLU A 866 -29.05 -14.60 28.06
CA GLU A 866 -30.29 -14.41 28.80
C GLU A 866 -30.93 -13.04 28.50
N SER A 867 -32.21 -13.04 28.15
CA SER A 867 -32.98 -11.83 27.84
C SER A 867 -32.95 -10.85 29.03
N GLY A 868 -32.30 -9.72 28.87
CA GLY A 868 -32.09 -8.67 29.86
C GLY A 868 -30.68 -8.09 29.93
N LYS A 869 -29.71 -8.75 29.30
CA LYS A 869 -28.36 -8.22 29.09
C LYS A 869 -28.10 -8.20 27.59
N GLY A 870 -28.26 -7.02 26.97
CA GLY A 870 -27.96 -6.84 25.56
C GLY A 870 -29.13 -6.74 24.58
N ASP A 871 -30.38 -6.52 25.04
CA ASP A 871 -31.52 -6.20 24.16
C ASP A 871 -31.32 -4.78 23.59
N PRO A 872 -31.10 -4.63 22.23
CA PRO A 872 -30.92 -3.31 21.60
C PRO A 872 -32.08 -2.34 21.81
N ARG A 873 -33.26 -2.82 22.26
CA ARG A 873 -34.41 -1.97 22.65
C ARG A 873 -34.18 -1.18 23.92
N HIS A 874 -33.15 -1.46 24.72
CA HIS A 874 -32.77 -0.74 25.93
C HIS A 874 -31.55 0.18 25.75
N ALA A 875 -30.87 0.12 24.60
CA ALA A 875 -29.78 1.02 24.22
C ALA A 875 -30.32 2.31 23.54
N GLY A 876 -31.24 3.01 24.24
CA GLY A 876 -31.63 4.39 23.89
C GLY A 876 -30.60 5.43 24.37
N GLY A 877 -29.32 5.10 24.35
CA GLY A 877 -28.22 6.01 24.54
C GLY A 877 -27.59 6.36 23.21
N ALA A 878 -27.42 7.65 22.96
CA ALA A 878 -26.63 8.14 21.83
C ALA A 878 -25.28 7.41 21.76
N PRO A 879 -24.69 7.20 20.56
CA PRO A 879 -23.39 6.61 20.44
C PRO A 879 -22.42 7.40 21.30
N ILE A 880 -21.76 6.72 22.23
CA ILE A 880 -20.66 7.32 23.00
C ILE A 880 -19.51 7.41 22.01
N SER A 881 -19.33 8.61 21.46
CA SER A 881 -18.09 8.97 20.79
C SER A 881 -16.96 8.75 21.81
N LEU A 882 -16.13 7.75 21.59
CA LEU A 882 -14.88 7.60 22.31
C LEU A 882 -13.96 8.71 21.86
N ALA A 883 -14.15 9.93 22.41
CA ALA A 883 -13.16 10.98 22.30
C ALA A 883 -11.84 10.44 22.87
N SER A 884 -10.81 10.50 22.04
CA SER A 884 -9.45 10.11 22.34
C SER A 884 -9.02 10.58 23.73
N ALA A 885 -8.65 9.62 24.58
CA ALA A 885 -7.94 9.90 25.83
C ALA A 885 -6.46 10.22 25.51
N HIS A 886 -6.24 11.35 24.80
CA HIS A 886 -4.93 11.94 24.57
C HIS A 886 -4.86 13.39 25.05
N ASP A 887 -5.61 13.71 26.15
CA ASP A 887 -5.41 14.93 26.89
C ASP A 887 -5.45 14.62 28.38
N ARG A 888 -4.33 14.10 28.92
CA ARG A 888 -3.82 14.35 30.29
C ARG A 888 -2.37 13.93 30.42
#